data_91ace4d57f8e3bf1c21aa8bb83ac7cdb
#
_entry.id   91ace4d57f8e3bf1c21aa8bb83ac7cdb
#
_cell.length_a   1.000
_cell.length_b   1.000
_cell.length_c   1.000
_cell.angle_alpha   90.00
_cell.angle_beta   90.00
_cell.angle_gamma   90.00
#
_symmetry.space_group_name_H-M   'P 1'
#
loop_
_entity.id
_entity.type
_entity.pdbx_description
1 polymer ?
#
loop_
_entity_poly.entity_id
_entity_poly.type
_entity_poly.pdbx_seq_one_letter_code
_entity_poly.pdbx_strand_id
1 'polypeptide(L)'
;MKQSLYKLALATMITLSSTAATQAQTLGCVDAQKGDKSFTLEDLNFGGKNYHNMSPKNRWCTWWGNQLVRQDADACYLVNKTTGKETKLFGKNDINQWIAHTRDIKVHSLYQTSFPYANKSIVVVNTGSKIYTIDFKKHALLSEHNFENDENILETCPASEAVAYLKDNNLYVTRGLKVWQLSTDGSRDIVYGQSVHRDEFGIHKGTYWSNDGEKLAFYRMDQSMVTDYPQVDIPEIGFNHPETQSCIATAAPDKYPMAGETSHKVTVGVFNLNTGKTVYLQAGDPTDRYFTNISWSSDSKTIYMFELNRDQNDCHLVAYNAETGEKQCELYHETDEKYVEPQNPIVFLPWDSNSFIMQSRKDGYNHLYLCTLGKENKLNIRQLTSGKWEVMDMLGFNTKRKSIIIASNELSPIQRNIFAVDVKSGKRTLADDGGKGWHNALLSTSGEYVYDNYSTPSIPRKIAIVNTANGKATPFFTAEDPWKGYNVPEYSMGSIKNGDTELFYRMVKPINFDSTKKYPVVVYVYGGPHAHNVDARWHYSSRSWETYMAQKGYLCFILDNRGSEHRGKEFEQATFRQLGQVEMEDQMKGVEYLKTLPYVDADRIGVHGWSFGGFMTISLMTTYPDVFKVGVAGGPVIDWHWYEVMYGERYMDTPQTNPEGYKKTSLLYKAKNLKGKLQIIQGYNDVTVVPQHCLSFLKACIAAGTQPDFFMYPGEPHNMRGHQSVHLHERITQYFEDYLK
;
A
#
# COMPACT_ATOMS: atom_id res chain seq x y z
N MET A 1 13.56 15.60 73.99
CA MET A 1 12.81 14.72 73.13
C MET A 1 12.12 15.44 71.94
N LYS A 2 12.71 16.53 71.39
CA LYS A 2 12.15 17.25 70.20
C LYS A 2 13.20 17.53 69.09
N GLN A 3 14.42 16.99 69.23
CA GLN A 3 15.47 17.12 68.20
C GLN A 3 15.79 15.82 67.42
N SER A 4 15.12 14.68 67.75
CA SER A 4 15.36 13.40 67.10
C SER A 4 14.38 13.07 66.05
N LEU A 5 13.27 13.84 65.88
CA LEU A 5 12.23 13.62 64.89
C LEU A 5 12.46 14.40 63.58
N TYR A 6 13.36 15.40 63.57
CA TYR A 6 13.65 16.17 62.35
C TYR A 6 14.77 15.57 61.47
N LYS A 7 15.55 14.61 62.01
CA LYS A 7 16.58 13.91 61.22
C LYS A 7 16.07 12.66 60.51
N LEU A 8 14.88 12.16 60.85
CA LEU A 8 14.28 11.01 60.18
C LEU A 8 13.35 11.44 59.04
N ALA A 9 12.91 12.71 58.99
CA ALA A 9 12.08 13.23 57.91
C ALA A 9 12.86 13.80 56.72
N LEU A 10 14.19 14.00 56.87
CA LEU A 10 15.07 14.51 55.80
C LEU A 10 15.83 13.40 55.07
N ALA A 11 15.79 12.16 55.56
CA ALA A 11 16.43 10.99 54.94
C ALA A 11 15.46 10.18 54.05
N THR A 12 14.17 10.56 54.00
CA THR A 12 13.12 9.87 53.19
C THR A 12 12.65 10.72 52.01
N MET A 13 13.32 11.84 51.70
CA MET A 13 13.00 12.68 50.54
C MET A 13 14.10 12.73 49.48
N ILE A 14 15.08 11.87 49.55
CA ILE A 14 16.10 11.70 48.49
C ILE A 14 16.16 10.21 48.17
N THR A 15 15.21 9.69 47.42
CA THR A 15 15.28 8.59 46.47
C THR A 15 13.89 8.29 45.93
N LEU A 16 13.34 9.20 45.16
CA LEU A 16 12.26 8.92 44.22
C LEU A 16 12.50 9.75 42.95
N SER A 17 13.74 9.69 42.42
CA SER A 17 13.92 9.72 40.98
C SER A 17 13.75 8.29 40.50
N SER A 18 12.51 7.83 40.41
CA SER A 18 12.20 6.67 39.62
C SER A 18 12.52 7.04 38.16
N THR A 19 13.71 6.64 37.70
CA THR A 19 13.88 6.35 36.27
C THR A 19 12.71 5.46 35.91
N ALA A 20 11.74 6.02 35.17
CA ALA A 20 10.71 5.22 34.52
C ALA A 20 11.48 4.29 33.58
N ALA A 21 11.80 3.09 34.04
CA ALA A 21 12.37 2.05 33.22
C ALA A 21 11.40 1.85 32.06
N THR A 22 11.88 2.00 30.85
CA THR A 22 11.12 1.74 29.63
C THR A 22 10.57 0.32 29.77
N GLN A 23 9.27 0.17 29.98
CA GLN A 23 8.65 -1.16 30.10
C GLN A 23 8.62 -1.78 28.71
N ALA A 24 9.71 -2.45 28.35
CA ALA A 24 9.80 -3.23 27.12
C ALA A 24 9.47 -4.68 27.42
N GLN A 25 8.68 -5.31 26.54
CA GLN A 25 8.25 -6.68 26.65
C GLN A 25 8.48 -7.42 25.34
N THR A 26 9.12 -8.59 25.38
CA THR A 26 9.15 -9.52 24.24
C THR A 26 7.83 -10.30 24.19
N LEU A 27 7.16 -10.28 23.04
CA LEU A 27 5.85 -10.89 22.82
C LEU A 27 5.92 -12.17 21.97
N GLY A 28 6.99 -12.33 21.19
CA GLY A 28 7.18 -13.51 20.36
C GLY A 28 8.61 -13.63 19.82
N CYS A 29 8.99 -14.84 19.46
CA CYS A 29 10.31 -15.16 18.93
C CYS A 29 10.22 -16.28 17.88
N VAL A 30 11.04 -16.20 16.85
CA VAL A 30 11.36 -17.26 15.91
C VAL A 30 12.84 -17.55 16.06
N ASP A 31 13.15 -18.79 16.48
CA ASP A 31 14.50 -19.20 16.80
C ASP A 31 15.42 -19.20 15.57
N ALA A 32 16.69 -18.94 15.80
CA ALA A 32 17.74 -19.03 14.79
C ALA A 32 17.87 -20.48 14.28
N GLN A 33 18.16 -20.62 12.98
CA GLN A 33 18.43 -21.92 12.35
C GLN A 33 19.91 -22.00 11.97
N LYS A 34 20.54 -23.12 12.32
CA LYS A 34 21.89 -23.43 11.87
C LYS A 34 21.84 -24.17 10.53
N GLY A 35 22.60 -23.67 9.56
CA GLY A 35 22.84 -24.30 8.27
C GLY A 35 24.30 -24.18 7.88
N ASP A 36 24.66 -24.68 6.72
CA ASP A 36 26.00 -24.60 6.13
C ASP A 36 26.09 -23.53 5.02
N LYS A 37 24.94 -22.90 4.68
CA LYS A 37 24.84 -21.89 3.62
C LYS A 37 24.67 -20.51 4.20
N SER A 38 25.24 -19.53 3.51
CA SER A 38 25.08 -18.11 3.77
C SER A 38 24.34 -17.45 2.60
N PHE A 39 23.55 -16.42 2.92
CA PHE A 39 22.82 -15.67 1.91
C PHE A 39 23.71 -14.66 1.18
N THR A 40 23.38 -14.42 -0.08
CA THR A 40 23.86 -13.29 -0.86
C THR A 40 22.73 -12.27 -1.07
N LEU A 41 23.02 -11.06 -1.52
CA LEU A 41 21.97 -10.11 -1.92
C LEU A 41 21.21 -10.59 -3.16
N GLU A 42 21.84 -11.38 -4.04
CA GLU A 42 21.15 -12.04 -5.16
C GLU A 42 20.08 -13.08 -4.69
N ASP A 43 20.22 -13.60 -3.47
CA ASP A 43 19.23 -14.47 -2.85
C ASP A 43 18.09 -13.67 -2.19
N LEU A 44 18.44 -12.62 -1.45
CA LEU A 44 17.51 -11.95 -0.54
C LEU A 44 16.86 -10.69 -1.10
N ASN A 45 17.43 -10.08 -2.14
CA ASN A 45 16.84 -8.90 -2.76
C ASN A 45 15.86 -9.29 -3.87
N PHE A 46 14.69 -8.61 -3.91
CA PHE A 46 13.64 -8.89 -4.91
C PHE A 46 14.08 -8.67 -6.38
N GLY A 47 15.16 -7.91 -6.62
CA GLY A 47 15.81 -7.78 -7.94
C GLY A 47 16.89 -8.80 -8.21
N GLY A 48 17.20 -9.67 -7.25
CA GLY A 48 18.27 -10.65 -7.34
C GLY A 48 17.90 -11.86 -8.20
N LYS A 49 18.89 -12.44 -8.87
CA LYS A 49 18.73 -13.55 -9.82
C LYS A 49 18.15 -14.82 -9.18
N ASN A 50 18.39 -15.03 -7.89
CA ASN A 50 17.95 -16.21 -7.17
C ASN A 50 16.77 -15.98 -6.22
N TYR A 51 16.27 -14.74 -6.12
CA TYR A 51 15.21 -14.36 -5.17
C TYR A 51 13.93 -15.21 -5.27
N HIS A 52 13.54 -15.60 -6.49
CA HIS A 52 12.35 -16.42 -6.71
C HIS A 52 12.47 -17.81 -6.06
N ASN A 53 13.69 -18.35 -5.89
CA ASN A 53 13.93 -19.60 -5.19
C ASN A 53 13.92 -19.43 -3.67
N MET A 54 14.18 -18.21 -3.18
CA MET A 54 14.19 -17.86 -1.75
C MET A 54 12.82 -17.38 -1.24
N SER A 55 11.84 -17.25 -2.13
CA SER A 55 10.47 -16.90 -1.79
C SER A 55 9.63 -18.16 -1.57
N PRO A 56 8.74 -18.17 -0.56
CA PRO A 56 7.85 -19.30 -0.33
C PRO A 56 6.98 -19.58 -1.56
N LYS A 57 6.94 -20.83 -2.01
CA LYS A 57 6.10 -21.23 -3.15
C LYS A 57 4.65 -20.91 -2.91
N ASN A 58 3.95 -20.52 -3.97
CA ASN A 58 2.53 -20.16 -3.95
C ASN A 58 1.71 -21.10 -4.83
N ARG A 59 0.40 -21.17 -4.57
CA ARG A 59 -0.61 -21.82 -5.41
C ARG A 59 -1.58 -20.75 -5.87
N TRP A 60 -1.33 -20.12 -7.00
CA TRP A 60 -2.19 -19.07 -7.54
C TRP A 60 -3.56 -19.62 -7.87
N CYS A 61 -4.61 -19.01 -7.32
CA CYS A 61 -5.99 -19.42 -7.53
C CYS A 61 -6.87 -18.22 -7.88
N THR A 62 -7.95 -18.52 -8.59
CA THR A 62 -9.04 -17.60 -8.86
C THR A 62 -10.38 -18.32 -8.68
N TRP A 63 -11.48 -17.57 -8.67
CA TRP A 63 -12.81 -18.15 -8.54
C TRP A 63 -13.54 -18.16 -9.88
N TRP A 64 -14.14 -19.29 -10.20
CA TRP A 64 -15.17 -19.44 -11.22
C TRP A 64 -16.50 -19.68 -10.50
N GLY A 65 -17.25 -18.62 -10.22
CA GLY A 65 -18.37 -18.67 -9.29
C GLY A 65 -17.94 -19.16 -7.91
N ASN A 66 -18.49 -20.31 -7.50
CA ASN A 66 -18.08 -21.00 -6.27
C ASN A 66 -17.05 -22.12 -6.50
N GLN A 67 -16.54 -22.25 -7.71
CA GLN A 67 -15.49 -23.22 -8.01
C GLN A 67 -14.11 -22.56 -7.87
N LEU A 68 -13.24 -23.15 -7.08
CA LEU A 68 -11.86 -22.68 -6.97
C LEU A 68 -11.05 -23.26 -8.13
N VAL A 69 -10.35 -22.39 -8.85
CA VAL A 69 -9.49 -22.78 -9.98
C VAL A 69 -8.05 -22.40 -9.64
N ARG A 70 -7.16 -23.37 -9.57
CA ARG A 70 -5.73 -23.12 -9.49
C ARG A 70 -5.15 -22.91 -10.86
N GLN A 71 -4.31 -21.91 -10.98
CA GLN A 71 -3.64 -21.49 -12.21
C GLN A 71 -2.13 -21.68 -12.10
N ASP A 72 -1.53 -22.19 -13.17
CA ASP A 72 -0.09 -22.12 -13.39
C ASP A 72 0.21 -21.73 -14.85
N ALA A 73 1.50 -21.70 -15.22
CA ALA A 73 1.88 -21.32 -16.58
C ALA A 73 1.30 -22.27 -17.65
N ASP A 74 1.08 -23.55 -17.32
CA ASP A 74 0.78 -24.59 -18.30
C ASP A 74 -0.68 -25.04 -18.27
N ALA A 75 -1.39 -24.92 -17.14
CA ALA A 75 -2.76 -25.40 -17.01
C ALA A 75 -3.58 -24.71 -15.91
N CYS A 76 -4.91 -24.82 -16.04
CA CYS A 76 -5.89 -24.50 -15.01
C CYS A 76 -6.47 -25.80 -14.43
N TYR A 77 -6.66 -25.84 -13.11
CA TYR A 77 -7.15 -27.01 -12.39
C TYR A 77 -8.32 -26.64 -11.49
N LEU A 78 -9.38 -27.42 -11.54
CA LEU A 78 -10.48 -27.34 -10.60
C LEU A 78 -10.04 -27.94 -9.26
N VAL A 79 -10.20 -27.21 -8.16
CA VAL A 79 -9.87 -27.64 -6.81
C VAL A 79 -11.13 -28.06 -6.07
N ASN A 80 -11.14 -29.29 -5.55
CA ASN A 80 -12.23 -29.77 -4.69
C ASN A 80 -12.11 -29.10 -3.31
N LYS A 81 -13.12 -28.31 -2.94
CA LYS A 81 -13.12 -27.46 -1.71
C LYS A 81 -13.15 -28.27 -0.40
N THR A 82 -13.50 -29.56 -0.43
CA THR A 82 -13.58 -30.41 0.77
C THR A 82 -12.41 -31.35 0.92
N THR A 83 -11.65 -31.59 -0.15
CA THR A 83 -10.52 -32.54 -0.13
C THR A 83 -9.20 -31.92 -0.60
N GLY A 84 -9.22 -30.73 -1.19
CA GLY A 84 -8.05 -30.10 -1.80
C GLY A 84 -7.55 -30.80 -3.08
N LYS A 85 -8.20 -31.86 -3.57
CA LYS A 85 -7.78 -32.57 -4.77
C LYS A 85 -7.99 -31.72 -6.02
N GLU A 86 -7.04 -31.79 -6.94
CA GLU A 86 -7.03 -31.04 -8.21
C GLU A 86 -7.45 -31.95 -9.39
N THR A 87 -8.20 -31.38 -10.32
CA THR A 87 -8.57 -32.00 -11.60
C THR A 87 -8.31 -31.00 -12.71
N LYS A 88 -7.51 -31.37 -13.73
CA LYS A 88 -7.21 -30.48 -14.86
C LYS A 88 -8.49 -30.08 -15.58
N LEU A 89 -8.69 -28.76 -15.82
CA LEU A 89 -9.76 -28.20 -16.63
C LEU A 89 -9.33 -28.11 -18.10
N PHE A 90 -8.21 -27.46 -18.34
CA PHE A 90 -7.57 -27.30 -19.66
C PHE A 90 -6.12 -26.89 -19.49
N GLY A 91 -5.35 -27.04 -20.55
CA GLY A 91 -3.97 -26.59 -20.60
C GLY A 91 -3.75 -25.48 -21.61
N LYS A 92 -2.57 -24.89 -21.57
CA LYS A 92 -2.10 -23.89 -22.52
C LYS A 92 -2.19 -24.36 -24.00
N ASN A 93 -1.85 -25.62 -24.24
CA ASN A 93 -1.92 -26.19 -25.58
C ASN A 93 -3.37 -26.34 -26.07
N ASP A 94 -4.30 -26.63 -25.14
CA ASP A 94 -5.74 -26.70 -25.48
C ASP A 94 -6.24 -25.32 -25.90
N ILE A 95 -5.91 -24.26 -25.14
CA ILE A 95 -6.23 -22.87 -25.47
C ILE A 95 -5.65 -22.51 -26.85
N ASN A 96 -4.36 -22.76 -27.08
CA ASN A 96 -3.71 -22.45 -28.35
C ASN A 96 -4.33 -23.19 -29.53
N GLN A 97 -4.85 -24.41 -29.34
CA GLN A 97 -5.59 -25.15 -30.35
C GLN A 97 -6.98 -24.51 -30.63
N TRP A 98 -7.67 -24.05 -29.58
CA TRP A 98 -9.01 -23.46 -29.76
C TRP A 98 -8.95 -22.07 -30.42
N ILE A 99 -7.82 -21.35 -30.31
CA ILE A 99 -7.59 -20.04 -30.96
C ILE A 99 -6.76 -20.15 -32.25
N ALA A 100 -6.51 -21.36 -32.78
CA ALA A 100 -5.58 -21.58 -33.89
C ALA A 100 -5.97 -20.90 -35.24
N HIS A 101 -7.19 -20.32 -35.32
CA HIS A 101 -7.63 -19.55 -36.48
C HIS A 101 -7.11 -18.10 -36.47
N THR A 102 -6.58 -17.64 -35.35
CA THR A 102 -6.03 -16.30 -35.18
C THR A 102 -4.53 -16.31 -35.51
N ARG A 103 -4.11 -15.44 -36.42
CA ARG A 103 -2.71 -15.40 -36.84
C ARG A 103 -1.83 -14.87 -35.68
N ASP A 104 -0.78 -15.61 -35.40
CA ASP A 104 0.51 -15.17 -34.81
C ASP A 104 0.64 -14.91 -33.30
N ILE A 105 -0.36 -15.03 -32.43
CA ILE A 105 -0.13 -14.92 -30.99
C ILE A 105 -0.46 -16.22 -30.27
N LYS A 106 0.58 -16.82 -29.64
CA LYS A 106 0.41 -17.97 -28.75
C LYS A 106 0.27 -17.49 -27.30
N VAL A 107 -0.65 -18.10 -26.58
CA VAL A 107 -0.72 -17.95 -25.15
C VAL A 107 0.46 -18.68 -24.52
N HIS A 108 1.30 -17.97 -23.80
CA HIS A 108 2.54 -18.52 -23.20
C HIS A 108 2.34 -18.91 -21.74
N SER A 109 1.34 -18.36 -21.07
CA SER A 109 1.05 -18.61 -19.66
C SER A 109 -0.43 -18.45 -19.35
N LEU A 110 -0.95 -19.24 -18.39
CA LEU A 110 -2.33 -19.16 -17.93
C LEU A 110 -2.48 -18.45 -16.57
N TYR A 111 -1.44 -17.86 -16.04
CA TYR A 111 -1.53 -17.08 -14.77
C TYR A 111 -2.49 -15.88 -14.88
N GLN A 112 -2.67 -15.30 -16.05
CA GLN A 112 -3.53 -14.13 -16.29
C GLN A 112 -4.88 -14.51 -16.92
N THR A 113 -5.40 -15.68 -16.57
CA THR A 113 -6.75 -16.07 -16.98
C THR A 113 -7.77 -15.64 -15.93
N SER A 114 -8.97 -15.26 -16.38
CA SER A 114 -10.09 -14.93 -15.49
C SER A 114 -11.37 -15.67 -15.90
N PHE A 115 -12.28 -15.86 -14.93
CA PHE A 115 -13.55 -16.55 -15.11
C PHE A 115 -14.69 -15.60 -14.72
N PRO A 116 -15.04 -14.62 -15.57
CA PRO A 116 -15.92 -13.52 -15.20
C PRO A 116 -17.38 -13.92 -14.95
N TYR A 117 -17.79 -15.11 -15.43
CA TYR A 117 -19.17 -15.57 -15.35
C TYR A 117 -19.30 -16.81 -14.45
N ALA A 118 -19.99 -16.65 -13.34
CA ALA A 118 -20.13 -17.73 -12.34
C ALA A 118 -20.77 -19.01 -12.87
N ASN A 119 -21.70 -18.90 -13.84
CA ASN A 119 -22.52 -19.99 -14.36
C ASN A 119 -22.24 -20.34 -15.83
N LYS A 120 -21.24 -19.75 -16.47
CA LYS A 120 -20.84 -20.03 -17.85
C LYS A 120 -19.43 -20.61 -17.86
N SER A 121 -19.18 -21.54 -18.81
CA SER A 121 -17.86 -22.13 -19.03
C SER A 121 -16.92 -21.20 -19.84
N ILE A 122 -16.89 -19.94 -19.47
CA ILE A 122 -16.12 -18.92 -20.19
C ILE A 122 -14.83 -18.60 -19.41
N VAL A 123 -13.71 -18.64 -20.11
CA VAL A 123 -12.43 -18.13 -19.66
C VAL A 123 -12.01 -16.95 -20.54
N VAL A 124 -11.50 -15.92 -19.92
CA VAL A 124 -10.88 -14.76 -20.60
C VAL A 124 -9.38 -14.85 -20.42
N VAL A 125 -8.65 -14.77 -21.52
CA VAL A 125 -7.18 -14.81 -21.56
C VAL A 125 -6.69 -13.48 -22.11
N ASN A 126 -5.93 -12.75 -21.30
CA ASN A 126 -5.30 -11.48 -21.70
C ASN A 126 -3.82 -11.73 -21.97
N THR A 127 -3.34 -11.38 -23.16
CA THR A 127 -1.94 -11.49 -23.58
C THR A 127 -1.21 -10.13 -23.61
N GLY A 128 -1.87 -9.06 -23.16
CA GLY A 128 -1.40 -7.68 -23.25
C GLY A 128 -1.86 -6.98 -24.53
N SER A 129 -1.66 -7.60 -25.71
CA SER A 129 -2.12 -7.07 -27.01
C SER A 129 -3.42 -7.67 -27.51
N LYS A 130 -3.88 -8.76 -26.89
CA LYS A 130 -5.14 -9.43 -27.26
C LYS A 130 -5.90 -9.91 -26.05
N ILE A 131 -7.23 -9.86 -26.14
CA ILE A 131 -8.15 -10.48 -25.18
C ILE A 131 -8.95 -11.54 -25.93
N TYR A 132 -8.83 -12.78 -25.48
CA TYR A 132 -9.60 -13.91 -25.99
C TYR A 132 -10.70 -14.29 -25.01
N THR A 133 -11.94 -14.37 -25.47
CA THR A 133 -13.08 -14.94 -24.71
C THR A 133 -13.37 -16.31 -25.26
N ILE A 134 -13.27 -17.36 -24.46
CA ILE A 134 -13.30 -18.75 -24.90
C ILE A 134 -14.31 -19.55 -24.05
N ASP A 135 -15.19 -20.31 -24.69
CA ASP A 135 -15.97 -21.36 -24.02
C ASP A 135 -15.12 -22.65 -23.93
N PHE A 136 -14.53 -22.88 -22.76
CA PHE A 136 -13.60 -23.97 -22.54
C PHE A 136 -14.25 -25.36 -22.46
N LYS A 137 -15.58 -25.45 -22.34
CA LYS A 137 -16.32 -26.75 -22.46
C LYS A 137 -16.72 -27.06 -23.89
N LYS A 138 -17.01 -26.02 -24.68
CA LYS A 138 -17.31 -26.18 -26.12
C LYS A 138 -16.06 -26.17 -26.99
N HIS A 139 -14.89 -25.84 -26.40
CA HIS A 139 -13.63 -25.70 -27.10
C HIS A 139 -13.69 -24.64 -28.20
N ALA A 140 -14.38 -23.55 -27.97
CA ALA A 140 -14.71 -22.55 -28.99
C ALA A 140 -14.25 -21.14 -28.57
N LEU A 141 -13.57 -20.46 -29.50
CA LEU A 141 -13.34 -19.03 -29.42
C LEU A 141 -14.68 -18.30 -29.66
N LEU A 142 -15.08 -17.46 -28.73
CA LEU A 142 -16.31 -16.66 -28.79
C LEU A 142 -16.06 -15.27 -29.34
N SER A 143 -15.02 -14.62 -28.85
CA SER A 143 -14.59 -13.30 -29.32
C SER A 143 -13.10 -13.10 -29.15
N GLU A 144 -12.55 -12.20 -29.95
CA GLU A 144 -11.17 -11.74 -29.92
C GLU A 144 -11.17 -10.22 -30.05
N HIS A 145 -10.46 -9.55 -29.16
CA HIS A 145 -10.16 -8.13 -29.27
C HIS A 145 -8.66 -7.97 -29.47
N ASN A 146 -8.28 -7.28 -30.53
CA ASN A 146 -6.89 -6.96 -30.84
C ASN A 146 -6.65 -5.49 -30.50
N PHE A 147 -5.57 -5.22 -29.81
CA PHE A 147 -5.11 -3.87 -29.46
C PHE A 147 -3.77 -3.60 -30.12
N GLU A 148 -3.63 -2.42 -30.70
CA GLU A 148 -2.37 -1.95 -31.28
C GLU A 148 -1.39 -1.55 -30.16
N ASN A 149 -0.10 -1.39 -30.49
CA ASN A 149 0.93 -1.09 -29.49
C ASN A 149 0.75 0.26 -28.80
N ASP A 150 0.01 1.19 -29.42
CA ASP A 150 -0.33 2.52 -28.90
C ASP A 150 -1.67 2.54 -28.13
N GLU A 151 -2.34 1.38 -27.99
CA GLU A 151 -3.59 1.22 -27.28
C GLU A 151 -3.34 0.62 -25.90
N ASN A 152 -3.77 1.34 -24.85
CA ASN A 152 -3.63 0.90 -23.46
C ASN A 152 -4.99 0.49 -22.88
N ILE A 153 -5.17 -0.81 -22.60
CA ILE A 153 -6.38 -1.36 -21.99
C ILE A 153 -6.49 -0.87 -20.53
N LEU A 154 -7.57 -0.19 -20.21
CA LEU A 154 -7.86 0.27 -18.85
C LEU A 154 -8.71 -0.75 -18.08
N GLU A 155 -9.86 -1.14 -18.63
CA GLU A 155 -10.79 -2.03 -17.93
C GLU A 155 -11.72 -2.77 -18.90
N THR A 156 -11.97 -4.04 -18.61
CA THR A 156 -12.97 -4.87 -19.32
C THR A 156 -14.23 -4.99 -18.46
N CYS A 157 -15.40 -4.78 -19.07
CA CYS A 157 -16.69 -4.95 -18.43
C CYS A 157 -17.20 -6.39 -18.56
N PRO A 158 -17.30 -7.19 -17.47
CA PRO A 158 -17.82 -8.56 -17.58
C PRO A 158 -19.29 -8.63 -18.00
N ALA A 159 -20.09 -7.62 -17.66
CA ALA A 159 -21.53 -7.62 -17.92
C ALA A 159 -21.87 -7.44 -19.42
N SER A 160 -21.10 -6.62 -20.14
CA SER A 160 -21.36 -6.28 -21.55
C SER A 160 -20.25 -6.68 -22.52
N GLU A 161 -19.13 -7.24 -22.01
CA GLU A 161 -17.91 -7.54 -22.77
C GLU A 161 -17.28 -6.29 -23.44
N ALA A 162 -17.67 -5.09 -23.00
CA ALA A 162 -17.08 -3.86 -23.46
C ALA A 162 -15.69 -3.65 -22.83
N VAL A 163 -14.80 -2.96 -23.55
CA VAL A 163 -13.45 -2.65 -23.09
C VAL A 163 -13.23 -1.15 -23.19
N ALA A 164 -12.78 -0.53 -22.08
CA ALA A 164 -12.30 0.83 -22.04
C ALA A 164 -10.78 0.84 -22.25
N TYR A 165 -10.30 1.70 -23.15
CA TYR A 165 -8.88 1.80 -23.46
C TYR A 165 -8.48 3.22 -23.86
N LEU A 166 -7.18 3.53 -23.79
CA LEU A 166 -6.61 4.77 -24.27
C LEU A 166 -5.90 4.56 -25.61
N LYS A 167 -6.03 5.56 -26.49
CA LYS A 167 -5.24 5.71 -27.70
C LYS A 167 -4.94 7.19 -27.90
N ASP A 168 -3.70 7.57 -28.16
CA ASP A 168 -3.27 8.97 -28.30
C ASP A 168 -3.78 9.88 -27.16
N ASN A 169 -3.70 9.42 -25.91
CA ASN A 169 -4.22 10.07 -24.69
C ASN A 169 -5.77 10.22 -24.65
N ASN A 170 -6.50 9.77 -25.64
CA ASN A 170 -7.95 9.83 -25.67
C ASN A 170 -8.60 8.53 -25.22
N LEU A 171 -9.76 8.67 -24.57
CA LEU A 171 -10.53 7.55 -24.05
C LEU A 171 -11.47 6.98 -25.13
N TYR A 172 -11.41 5.68 -25.26
CA TYR A 172 -12.24 4.89 -26.16
C TYR A 172 -12.97 3.77 -25.42
N VAL A 173 -14.10 3.35 -25.97
CA VAL A 173 -14.80 2.13 -25.58
C VAL A 173 -15.04 1.28 -26.81
N THR A 174 -14.82 -0.03 -26.72
CA THR A 174 -15.20 -0.99 -27.77
C THR A 174 -16.13 -2.06 -27.22
N ARG A 175 -17.11 -2.51 -28.02
CA ARG A 175 -17.96 -3.66 -27.74
C ARG A 175 -18.26 -4.39 -29.07
N GLY A 176 -17.73 -5.60 -29.21
CA GLY A 176 -17.76 -6.30 -30.49
C GLY A 176 -17.01 -5.53 -31.57
N LEU A 177 -17.69 -5.21 -32.68
CA LEU A 177 -17.12 -4.41 -33.79
C LEU A 177 -17.35 -2.89 -33.64
N LYS A 178 -18.09 -2.48 -32.63
CA LYS A 178 -18.45 -1.07 -32.45
C LYS A 178 -17.42 -0.40 -31.54
N VAL A 179 -16.91 0.75 -32.01
CA VAL A 179 -15.96 1.59 -31.27
C VAL A 179 -16.57 2.98 -31.07
N TRP A 180 -16.41 3.52 -29.88
CA TRP A 180 -16.77 4.90 -29.56
C TRP A 180 -15.53 5.64 -29.07
N GLN A 181 -15.29 6.81 -29.61
CA GLN A 181 -14.32 7.76 -29.08
C GLN A 181 -15.02 8.69 -28.09
N LEU A 182 -14.59 8.73 -26.83
CA LEU A 182 -15.23 9.48 -25.76
C LEU A 182 -14.61 10.87 -25.57
N SER A 183 -13.36 11.05 -25.98
CA SER A 183 -12.64 12.32 -25.89
C SER A 183 -11.80 12.59 -27.14
N THR A 184 -11.50 13.88 -27.39
CA THR A 184 -10.73 14.34 -28.56
C THR A 184 -9.64 15.35 -28.19
N ASP A 185 -9.58 15.79 -26.92
CA ASP A 185 -8.65 16.77 -26.38
C ASP A 185 -7.65 16.15 -25.40
N GLY A 186 -7.58 14.81 -25.36
CA GLY A 186 -6.64 14.08 -24.53
C GLY A 186 -5.19 14.46 -24.84
N SER A 187 -4.42 14.74 -23.80
CA SER A 187 -3.04 15.17 -23.88
C SER A 187 -2.31 14.90 -22.56
N ARG A 188 -1.05 15.30 -22.47
CA ARG A 188 -0.34 15.31 -21.18
C ARG A 188 -1.05 16.17 -20.13
N ASP A 189 -1.68 17.26 -20.55
CA ASP A 189 -2.34 18.21 -19.65
C ASP A 189 -3.81 17.86 -19.37
N ILE A 190 -4.47 17.14 -20.29
CA ILE A 190 -5.86 16.69 -20.16
C ILE A 190 -5.90 15.18 -20.16
N VAL A 191 -6.10 14.60 -18.99
CA VAL A 191 -6.00 13.16 -18.77
C VAL A 191 -7.39 12.54 -18.61
N TYR A 192 -7.65 11.44 -19.30
CA TYR A 192 -8.91 10.72 -19.29
C TYR A 192 -8.76 9.30 -18.79
N GLY A 193 -9.74 8.81 -18.01
CA GLY A 193 -9.89 7.41 -17.65
C GLY A 193 -8.76 6.81 -16.81
N GLN A 194 -7.84 7.62 -16.34
CA GLN A 194 -6.73 7.21 -15.48
C GLN A 194 -7.00 7.64 -14.04
N SER A 195 -6.21 7.12 -13.10
CA SER A 195 -6.25 7.53 -11.71
C SER A 195 -5.97 9.04 -11.59
N VAL A 196 -6.58 9.65 -10.60
CA VAL A 196 -6.46 11.09 -10.31
C VAL A 196 -5.99 11.30 -8.87
N HIS A 197 -5.76 12.54 -8.50
CA HIS A 197 -5.35 12.93 -7.15
C HIS A 197 -4.11 12.15 -6.66
N ARG A 198 -3.20 11.79 -7.60
CA ARG A 198 -1.94 11.07 -7.34
C ARG A 198 -2.13 9.77 -6.58
N ASP A 199 -3.19 9.01 -6.90
CA ASP A 199 -3.58 7.73 -6.29
C ASP A 199 -3.96 7.83 -4.80
N GLU A 200 -4.21 9.02 -4.30
CA GLU A 200 -4.70 9.24 -2.94
C GLU A 200 -6.19 8.86 -2.78
N PHE A 201 -6.68 8.80 -1.56
CA PHE A 201 -8.08 8.48 -1.21
C PHE A 201 -8.56 7.10 -1.66
N GLY A 202 -7.64 6.13 -1.80
CA GLY A 202 -7.96 4.78 -2.28
C GLY A 202 -8.30 4.72 -3.78
N ILE A 203 -7.95 5.75 -4.55
CA ILE A 203 -8.15 5.78 -6.01
C ILE A 203 -6.97 5.06 -6.67
N HIS A 204 -7.27 4.02 -7.47
CA HIS A 204 -6.26 3.24 -8.20
C HIS A 204 -6.57 3.09 -9.68
N LYS A 205 -7.71 3.64 -10.13
CA LYS A 205 -8.17 3.60 -11.53
C LYS A 205 -9.04 4.81 -11.85
N GLY A 206 -9.28 5.04 -13.13
CA GLY A 206 -10.10 6.18 -13.57
C GLY A 206 -11.36 5.81 -14.34
N THR A 207 -11.73 4.52 -14.39
CA THR A 207 -12.93 4.02 -15.09
C THR A 207 -13.77 3.15 -14.16
N TYR A 208 -15.11 3.25 -14.26
CA TYR A 208 -16.05 2.56 -13.37
C TYR A 208 -17.30 2.14 -14.16
N TRP A 209 -17.38 0.86 -14.50
CA TRP A 209 -18.53 0.31 -15.20
C TRP A 209 -19.76 0.25 -14.31
N SER A 210 -20.94 0.58 -14.86
CA SER A 210 -22.22 0.34 -14.21
C SER A 210 -22.51 -1.15 -14.06
N ASN A 211 -23.37 -1.52 -13.10
CA ASN A 211 -23.68 -2.93 -12.83
C ASN A 211 -24.32 -3.67 -14.02
N ASP A 212 -25.08 -2.96 -14.85
CA ASP A 212 -25.65 -3.48 -16.10
C ASP A 212 -24.67 -3.50 -17.27
N GLY A 213 -23.50 -2.86 -17.14
CA GLY A 213 -22.47 -2.75 -18.15
C GLY A 213 -22.80 -1.81 -19.31
N GLU A 214 -23.88 -1.03 -19.22
CA GLU A 214 -24.34 -0.14 -20.29
C GLU A 214 -23.81 1.30 -20.13
N LYS A 215 -23.15 1.63 -19.01
CA LYS A 215 -22.56 2.94 -18.77
C LYS A 215 -21.15 2.82 -18.20
N LEU A 216 -20.33 3.80 -18.54
CA LEU A 216 -18.97 3.96 -18.01
C LEU A 216 -18.84 5.34 -17.35
N ALA A 217 -18.65 5.37 -16.03
CA ALA A 217 -18.18 6.58 -15.38
C ALA A 217 -16.66 6.65 -15.48
N PHE A 218 -16.11 7.85 -15.70
CA PHE A 218 -14.67 8.05 -15.85
C PHE A 218 -14.23 9.42 -15.32
N TYR A 219 -12.99 9.48 -14.87
CA TYR A 219 -12.35 10.75 -14.53
C TYR A 219 -11.82 11.45 -15.77
N ARG A 220 -11.97 12.79 -15.78
CA ARG A 220 -11.26 13.76 -16.61
C ARG A 220 -10.49 14.70 -15.68
N MET A 221 -9.19 14.74 -15.82
CA MET A 221 -8.33 15.62 -15.05
C MET A 221 -7.70 16.67 -15.96
N ASP A 222 -7.90 17.93 -15.64
CA ASP A 222 -7.19 19.05 -16.22
C ASP A 222 -6.06 19.47 -15.28
N GLN A 223 -4.84 19.28 -15.72
CA GLN A 223 -3.62 19.67 -15.01
C GLN A 223 -2.79 20.71 -15.78
N SER A 224 -3.41 21.42 -16.74
CA SER A 224 -2.74 22.44 -17.54
C SER A 224 -2.16 23.57 -16.69
N MET A 225 -2.83 23.91 -15.57
CA MET A 225 -2.41 24.94 -14.62
C MET A 225 -1.36 24.47 -13.61
N VAL A 226 -1.08 23.17 -13.52
CA VAL A 226 -0.12 22.62 -12.56
C VAL A 226 1.30 22.90 -13.05
N THR A 227 2.17 23.29 -12.14
CA THR A 227 3.58 23.56 -12.42
C THR A 227 4.29 22.31 -12.95
N ASP A 228 5.09 22.50 -13.97
CA ASP A 228 6.00 21.49 -14.48
C ASP A 228 7.26 21.42 -13.62
N TYR A 229 7.51 20.25 -13.04
CA TYR A 229 8.81 19.96 -12.46
C TYR A 229 9.78 19.59 -13.58
N PRO A 230 10.93 20.29 -13.71
CA PRO A 230 11.86 20.09 -14.83
C PRO A 230 12.67 18.79 -14.61
N GLN A 231 12.26 17.72 -15.26
CA GLN A 231 13.04 16.49 -15.37
C GLN A 231 13.65 16.35 -16.75
N VAL A 232 14.71 15.52 -16.81
CA VAL A 232 15.44 15.20 -18.03
C VAL A 232 15.47 13.69 -18.18
N ASP A 233 15.09 13.20 -19.34
CA ASP A 233 15.26 11.81 -19.72
C ASP A 233 16.66 11.64 -20.33
N ILE A 234 17.45 10.76 -19.72
CA ILE A 234 18.81 10.41 -20.17
C ILE A 234 18.71 9.05 -20.85
N PRO A 235 18.87 8.98 -22.18
CA PRO A 235 18.73 7.75 -22.91
C PRO A 235 19.82 6.74 -22.52
N GLU A 236 19.41 5.46 -22.40
CA GLU A 236 20.37 4.37 -22.30
C GLU A 236 21.08 4.19 -23.64
N ILE A 237 22.40 4.25 -23.63
CA ILE A 237 23.21 3.93 -24.81
C ILE A 237 23.22 2.41 -24.95
N GLY A 238 22.39 1.88 -25.84
CA GLY A 238 22.42 0.49 -26.22
C GLY A 238 23.68 0.20 -27.06
N PHE A 239 24.62 -0.56 -26.51
CA PHE A 239 25.79 -0.98 -27.24
C PHE A 239 25.49 -1.83 -28.51
N ASN A 240 24.26 -2.35 -28.61
CA ASN A 240 23.83 -3.24 -29.68
C ASN A 240 23.21 -2.53 -30.90
N HIS A 241 22.71 -1.28 -30.74
CA HIS A 241 22.08 -0.50 -31.81
C HIS A 241 22.36 1.00 -31.65
N PRO A 242 23.61 1.45 -31.63
CA PRO A 242 23.97 2.86 -31.41
C PRO A 242 23.45 3.80 -32.52
N GLU A 243 23.23 3.29 -33.72
CA GLU A 243 22.76 4.04 -34.88
C GLU A 243 21.25 4.37 -34.88
N THR A 244 20.46 3.71 -34.05
CA THR A 244 19.00 3.87 -34.02
C THR A 244 18.48 4.64 -32.81
N GLN A 245 19.33 4.93 -31.82
CA GLN A 245 18.94 5.60 -30.57
C GLN A 245 19.51 7.02 -30.53
N SER A 246 18.65 7.97 -30.09
CA SER A 246 19.13 9.30 -29.74
C SER A 246 20.02 9.22 -28.51
N CYS A 247 21.22 9.75 -28.59
CA CYS A 247 22.16 9.86 -27.47
C CYS A 247 22.02 11.17 -26.71
N ILE A 248 21.04 12.01 -27.08
CA ILE A 248 20.85 13.36 -26.53
C ILE A 248 19.79 13.29 -25.45
N ALA A 249 20.11 13.78 -24.26
CA ALA A 249 19.14 13.97 -23.19
C ALA A 249 18.04 14.94 -23.62
N THR A 250 16.79 14.61 -23.27
CA THR A 250 15.62 15.41 -23.63
C THR A 250 14.88 15.86 -22.38
N ALA A 251 14.17 16.99 -22.45
CA ALA A 251 13.29 17.43 -21.37
C ALA A 251 12.11 16.44 -21.22
N ALA A 252 11.87 16.02 -20.01
CA ALA A 252 10.76 15.14 -19.63
C ALA A 252 10.06 15.66 -18.36
N PRO A 253 9.48 16.88 -18.41
CA PRO A 253 8.90 17.52 -17.24
C PRO A 253 7.68 16.73 -16.73
N ASP A 254 7.52 16.68 -15.40
CA ASP A 254 6.36 16.08 -14.73
C ASP A 254 5.44 17.13 -14.13
N LYS A 255 4.13 16.93 -14.21
CA LYS A 255 3.13 17.77 -13.54
C LYS A 255 3.14 17.47 -12.06
N TYR A 256 3.66 18.40 -11.26
CA TYR A 256 3.80 18.19 -9.83
C TYR A 256 3.17 19.35 -9.02
N PRO A 257 1.96 19.16 -8.47
CA PRO A 257 1.31 20.19 -7.66
C PRO A 257 1.93 20.18 -6.27
N MET A 258 2.80 21.14 -5.97
CA MET A 258 3.44 21.27 -4.65
C MET A 258 2.49 21.90 -3.63
N ALA A 259 2.71 21.60 -2.34
CA ALA A 259 1.90 22.14 -1.24
C ALA A 259 1.81 23.67 -1.28
N GLY A 260 0.60 24.19 -1.14
CA GLY A 260 0.31 25.63 -1.22
C GLY A 260 0.20 26.20 -2.63
N GLU A 261 0.54 25.43 -3.67
CA GLU A 261 0.49 25.83 -5.06
C GLU A 261 -0.83 25.42 -5.75
N THR A 262 -0.99 25.84 -7.01
CA THR A 262 -2.16 25.51 -7.81
C THR A 262 -2.22 24.01 -8.11
N SER A 263 -3.36 23.40 -7.81
CA SER A 263 -3.62 21.97 -8.05
C SER A 263 -4.46 21.76 -9.32
N HIS A 264 -4.54 20.51 -9.77
CA HIS A 264 -5.35 20.09 -10.90
C HIS A 264 -6.86 20.14 -10.59
N LYS A 265 -7.67 20.10 -11.65
CA LYS A 265 -9.14 20.09 -11.60
C LYS A 265 -9.67 18.80 -12.16
N VAL A 266 -10.51 18.10 -11.40
CA VAL A 266 -11.10 16.83 -11.81
C VAL A 266 -12.60 16.98 -12.02
N THR A 267 -13.11 16.35 -13.08
CA THR A 267 -14.54 16.19 -13.35
C THR A 267 -14.83 14.72 -13.63
N VAL A 268 -16.11 14.33 -13.47
CA VAL A 268 -16.57 12.95 -13.70
C VAL A 268 -17.53 12.94 -14.87
N GLY A 269 -17.16 12.22 -15.93
CA GLY A 269 -18.02 11.94 -17.09
C GLY A 269 -18.73 10.61 -16.97
N VAL A 270 -19.91 10.50 -17.56
CA VAL A 270 -20.69 9.25 -17.69
C VAL A 270 -21.02 9.03 -19.14
N PHE A 271 -20.46 8.01 -19.74
CA PHE A 271 -20.76 7.59 -21.11
C PHE A 271 -21.82 6.50 -21.11
N ASN A 272 -22.83 6.64 -21.98
CA ASN A 272 -23.89 5.65 -22.16
C ASN A 272 -23.73 4.95 -23.54
N LEU A 273 -23.47 3.62 -23.52
CA LEU A 273 -23.20 2.81 -24.70
C LEU A 273 -24.42 2.74 -25.64
N ASN A 274 -25.65 2.80 -25.10
CA ASN A 274 -26.87 2.70 -25.89
C ASN A 274 -27.13 3.98 -26.69
N THR A 275 -26.89 5.13 -26.11
CA THR A 275 -27.11 6.43 -26.74
C THR A 275 -25.88 6.96 -27.47
N GLY A 276 -24.68 6.50 -27.10
CA GLY A 276 -23.40 7.03 -27.57
C GLY A 276 -23.08 8.44 -27.07
N LYS A 277 -23.70 8.87 -25.97
CA LYS A 277 -23.54 10.22 -25.41
C LYS A 277 -22.83 10.19 -24.07
N THR A 278 -22.06 11.24 -23.81
CA THR A 278 -21.43 11.52 -22.52
C THR A 278 -22.14 12.70 -21.85
N VAL A 279 -22.39 12.58 -20.54
CA VAL A 279 -22.80 13.69 -19.66
C VAL A 279 -21.75 13.85 -18.57
N TYR A 280 -21.57 15.08 -18.08
CA TYR A 280 -20.69 15.32 -16.94
C TYR A 280 -21.52 15.60 -15.68
N LEU A 281 -21.07 15.10 -14.53
CA LEU A 281 -21.72 15.35 -13.24
C LEU A 281 -21.61 16.84 -12.90
N GLN A 282 -22.75 17.43 -12.52
CA GLN A 282 -22.87 18.86 -12.18
C GLN A 282 -22.46 19.12 -10.72
N ALA A 283 -21.22 18.81 -10.40
CA ALA A 283 -20.66 18.94 -9.04
C ALA A 283 -20.20 20.35 -8.68
N GLY A 284 -20.34 21.32 -9.61
CA GLY A 284 -19.89 22.69 -9.45
C GLY A 284 -18.42 22.90 -9.80
N ASP A 285 -17.81 23.96 -9.32
CA ASP A 285 -16.40 24.28 -9.58
C ASP A 285 -15.48 23.23 -8.95
N PRO A 286 -14.62 22.54 -9.73
CA PRO A 286 -13.69 21.53 -9.23
C PRO A 286 -12.41 22.12 -8.61
N THR A 287 -12.27 23.44 -8.55
CA THR A 287 -11.10 24.11 -7.97
C THR A 287 -11.02 23.82 -6.48
N ASP A 288 -9.84 23.39 -6.01
CA ASP A 288 -9.57 23.12 -4.60
C ASP A 288 -10.55 22.09 -3.96
N ARG A 289 -10.93 21.07 -4.74
CA ARG A 289 -11.81 19.97 -4.32
C ARG A 289 -11.32 18.64 -4.87
N TYR A 290 -11.65 17.57 -4.14
CA TYR A 290 -11.37 16.19 -4.53
C TYR A 290 -12.68 15.43 -4.70
N PHE A 291 -12.81 14.72 -5.83
CA PHE A 291 -13.95 13.86 -6.16
C PHE A 291 -13.48 12.41 -6.11
N THR A 292 -13.94 11.66 -5.11
CA THR A 292 -13.35 10.39 -4.75
C THR A 292 -14.38 9.27 -4.64
N ASN A 293 -13.91 8.02 -4.74
CA ASN A 293 -14.67 6.84 -4.35
C ASN A 293 -16.02 6.69 -5.08
N ILE A 294 -15.98 6.74 -6.41
CA ILE A 294 -17.17 6.59 -7.27
C ILE A 294 -17.83 5.22 -7.05
N SER A 295 -19.16 5.23 -6.87
CA SER A 295 -19.98 4.03 -6.73
C SER A 295 -21.28 4.15 -7.52
N TRP A 296 -21.79 3.02 -8.02
CA TRP A 296 -23.05 2.94 -8.73
C TRP A 296 -24.18 2.45 -7.83
N SER A 297 -25.39 2.99 -8.01
CA SER A 297 -26.63 2.37 -7.49
C SER A 297 -26.83 0.98 -8.09
N SER A 298 -27.57 0.12 -7.40
CA SER A 298 -27.86 -1.24 -7.87
C SER A 298 -28.58 -1.27 -9.22
N ASP A 299 -29.38 -0.24 -9.53
CA ASP A 299 -30.11 -0.11 -10.82
C ASP A 299 -29.35 0.67 -11.89
N SER A 300 -28.07 1.03 -11.65
CA SER A 300 -27.22 1.75 -12.59
C SER A 300 -27.73 3.13 -13.03
N LYS A 301 -28.57 3.80 -12.20
CA LYS A 301 -29.17 5.11 -12.53
C LYS A 301 -28.55 6.27 -11.77
N THR A 302 -27.91 5.99 -10.65
CA THR A 302 -27.33 6.99 -9.76
C THR A 302 -25.87 6.71 -9.54
N ILE A 303 -25.04 7.76 -9.55
CA ILE A 303 -23.65 7.73 -9.12
C ILE A 303 -23.56 8.40 -7.75
N TYR A 304 -22.82 7.77 -6.86
CA TYR A 304 -22.43 8.30 -5.58
C TYR A 304 -20.94 8.55 -5.56
N MET A 305 -20.52 9.68 -4.99
CA MET A 305 -19.10 9.94 -4.75
C MET A 305 -18.91 10.77 -3.49
N PHE A 306 -17.74 10.64 -2.87
CA PHE A 306 -17.33 11.54 -1.82
C PHE A 306 -16.70 12.79 -2.42
N GLU A 307 -17.16 13.94 -1.97
CA GLU A 307 -16.62 15.27 -2.28
C GLU A 307 -15.89 15.78 -1.05
N LEU A 308 -14.61 16.09 -1.21
CA LEU A 308 -13.74 16.53 -0.14
C LEU A 308 -13.16 17.91 -0.49
N ASN A 309 -13.12 18.82 0.48
CA ASN A 309 -12.45 20.11 0.30
C ASN A 309 -10.92 19.96 0.26
N ARG A 310 -10.19 20.98 -0.17
CA ARG A 310 -8.72 20.95 -0.24
C ARG A 310 -8.07 20.79 1.13
N ASP A 311 -8.63 21.37 2.19
CA ASP A 311 -8.16 21.20 3.57
C ASP A 311 -8.41 19.78 4.11
N GLN A 312 -9.13 18.95 3.35
CA GLN A 312 -9.41 17.54 3.64
C GLN A 312 -10.10 17.30 4.99
N ASN A 313 -10.87 18.24 5.48
CA ASN A 313 -11.54 18.19 6.77
C ASN A 313 -13.07 18.30 6.70
N ASP A 314 -13.61 18.41 5.49
CA ASP A 314 -15.03 18.57 5.19
C ASP A 314 -15.40 17.67 4.01
N CYS A 315 -16.12 16.56 4.30
CA CYS A 315 -16.39 15.47 3.37
C CYS A 315 -17.88 15.20 3.23
N HIS A 316 -18.39 15.18 1.99
CA HIS A 316 -19.80 14.99 1.68
C HIS A 316 -20.01 13.76 0.79
N LEU A 317 -20.99 12.90 1.10
CA LEU A 317 -21.45 11.85 0.19
C LEU A 317 -22.62 12.40 -0.64
N VAL A 318 -22.44 12.49 -1.94
CA VAL A 318 -23.40 13.13 -2.86
C VAL A 318 -23.87 12.14 -3.94
N ALA A 319 -25.16 12.22 -4.26
CA ALA A 319 -25.81 11.42 -5.30
C ALA A 319 -26.08 12.26 -6.56
N TYR A 320 -25.79 11.66 -7.73
CA TYR A 320 -25.97 12.27 -9.04
C TYR A 320 -26.78 11.38 -9.98
N ASN A 321 -27.65 11.97 -10.78
CA ASN A 321 -28.34 11.26 -11.85
C ASN A 321 -27.34 10.90 -12.96
N ALA A 322 -27.21 9.61 -13.27
CA ALA A 322 -26.25 9.12 -14.26
C ALA A 322 -26.65 9.41 -15.71
N GLU A 323 -27.91 9.80 -16.00
CA GLU A 323 -28.40 10.13 -17.34
C GLU A 323 -28.28 11.64 -17.64
N THR A 324 -28.48 12.51 -16.62
CA THR A 324 -28.49 13.97 -16.79
C THR A 324 -27.26 14.65 -16.22
N GLY A 325 -26.53 13.98 -15.32
CA GLY A 325 -25.45 14.55 -14.54
C GLY A 325 -25.89 15.45 -13.37
N GLU A 326 -27.20 15.66 -13.18
CA GLU A 326 -27.72 16.57 -12.16
C GLU A 326 -27.50 16.05 -10.75
N LYS A 327 -27.11 16.93 -9.83
CA LYS A 327 -27.04 16.65 -8.39
C LYS A 327 -28.44 16.37 -7.86
N GLN A 328 -28.63 15.20 -7.26
CA GLN A 328 -29.92 14.78 -6.69
C GLN A 328 -30.05 15.21 -5.23
N CYS A 329 -29.07 14.83 -4.41
CA CYS A 329 -29.07 15.15 -2.97
C CYS A 329 -27.69 14.89 -2.37
N GLU A 330 -27.48 15.46 -1.20
CA GLU A 330 -26.44 15.10 -0.27
C GLU A 330 -27.00 14.12 0.75
N LEU A 331 -26.27 13.02 1.01
CA LEU A 331 -26.73 11.94 1.88
C LEU A 331 -26.03 11.93 3.24
N TYR A 332 -24.78 12.33 3.28
CA TYR A 332 -23.94 12.25 4.47
C TYR A 332 -22.90 13.37 4.46
N HIS A 333 -22.58 13.85 5.66
CA HIS A 333 -21.57 14.86 5.90
C HIS A 333 -20.73 14.46 7.09
N GLU A 334 -19.40 14.56 6.95
CA GLU A 334 -18.43 14.28 7.98
C GLU A 334 -17.37 15.38 8.01
N THR A 335 -17.09 15.91 9.19
CA THR A 335 -16.03 16.87 9.42
C THR A 335 -15.08 16.38 10.49
N ASP A 336 -13.85 16.84 10.46
CA ASP A 336 -12.83 16.57 11.47
C ASP A 336 -11.97 17.82 11.73
N GLU A 337 -11.51 18.02 12.94
CA GLU A 337 -10.60 19.14 13.26
C GLU A 337 -9.24 19.03 12.60
N LYS A 338 -8.83 17.83 12.19
CA LYS A 338 -7.57 17.54 11.51
C LYS A 338 -7.83 17.17 10.05
N TYR A 339 -8.23 15.92 9.78
CA TYR A 339 -8.60 15.50 8.44
C TYR A 339 -9.55 14.31 8.42
N VAL A 340 -10.37 14.25 7.39
CA VAL A 340 -11.19 13.09 6.99
C VAL A 340 -10.52 12.44 5.79
N GLU A 341 -10.39 11.13 5.80
CA GLU A 341 -9.73 10.36 4.74
C GLU A 341 -10.67 9.30 4.17
N PRO A 342 -11.47 9.63 3.12
CA PRO A 342 -12.36 8.68 2.48
C PRO A 342 -11.56 7.71 1.61
N GLN A 343 -11.29 6.50 2.11
CA GLN A 343 -10.47 5.50 1.44
C GLN A 343 -11.29 4.47 0.65
N ASN A 344 -12.61 4.40 0.88
CA ASN A 344 -13.43 3.33 0.34
C ASN A 344 -14.75 3.85 -0.24
N PRO A 345 -15.20 3.35 -1.41
CA PRO A 345 -16.53 3.66 -1.91
C PRO A 345 -17.62 3.01 -1.04
N ILE A 346 -18.84 3.53 -1.12
CA ILE A 346 -20.00 2.85 -0.58
C ILE A 346 -20.29 1.59 -1.40
N VAL A 347 -20.80 0.53 -0.75
CA VAL A 347 -21.10 -0.74 -1.41
C VAL A 347 -22.52 -1.19 -1.09
N PHE A 348 -23.39 -1.26 -2.09
CA PHE A 348 -24.79 -1.68 -1.94
C PHE A 348 -24.90 -3.16 -1.56
N LEU A 349 -25.89 -3.47 -0.72
CA LEU A 349 -26.20 -4.85 -0.35
C LEU A 349 -26.79 -5.58 -1.56
N PRO A 350 -26.27 -6.76 -1.96
CA PRO A 350 -26.79 -7.49 -3.13
C PRO A 350 -28.27 -7.95 -2.99
N TRP A 351 -28.83 -7.91 -1.80
CA TRP A 351 -30.21 -8.33 -1.51
C TRP A 351 -31.14 -7.18 -1.08
N ASP A 352 -30.63 -5.95 -1.05
CA ASP A 352 -31.40 -4.75 -0.67
C ASP A 352 -30.81 -3.53 -1.38
N SER A 353 -31.48 -3.12 -2.44
CA SER A 353 -31.06 -1.98 -3.28
C SER A 353 -31.15 -0.62 -2.60
N ASN A 354 -31.82 -0.53 -1.42
CA ASN A 354 -31.95 0.69 -0.66
C ASN A 354 -30.91 0.81 0.47
N SER A 355 -30.11 -0.24 0.68
CA SER A 355 -29.12 -0.25 1.74
C SER A 355 -27.72 -0.49 1.21
N PHE A 356 -26.77 0.23 1.81
CA PHE A 356 -25.35 0.10 1.48
C PHE A 356 -24.47 0.12 2.73
N ILE A 357 -23.25 -0.34 2.59
CA ILE A 357 -22.19 -0.25 3.62
C ILE A 357 -21.34 0.96 3.32
N MET A 358 -21.12 1.78 4.32
CA MET A 358 -20.14 2.86 4.35
C MET A 358 -19.09 2.54 5.40
N GLN A 359 -17.82 2.86 5.10
CA GLN A 359 -16.73 2.81 6.06
C GLN A 359 -16.43 4.22 6.54
N SER A 360 -16.22 4.40 7.85
CA SER A 360 -15.83 5.69 8.43
C SER A 360 -15.04 5.49 9.73
N ARG A 361 -14.17 6.44 10.01
CA ARG A 361 -13.34 6.51 11.23
C ARG A 361 -13.92 7.49 12.28
N LYS A 362 -15.18 7.88 12.13
CA LYS A 362 -15.82 8.92 12.98
C LYS A 362 -15.88 8.57 14.47
N ASP A 363 -15.78 7.28 14.83
CA ASP A 363 -15.72 6.83 16.22
C ASP A 363 -14.28 6.57 16.73
N GLY A 364 -13.28 6.92 15.93
CA GLY A 364 -11.86 6.76 16.24
C GLY A 364 -11.18 5.58 15.58
N TYR A 365 -11.92 4.63 14.99
CA TYR A 365 -11.40 3.47 14.26
C TYR A 365 -12.20 3.24 12.99
N ASN A 366 -11.60 2.62 11.96
CA ASN A 366 -12.34 2.31 10.73
C ASN A 366 -13.34 1.18 10.98
N HIS A 367 -14.63 1.51 10.88
CA HIS A 367 -15.73 0.58 11.11
C HIS A 367 -16.78 0.63 10.00
N LEU A 368 -17.63 -0.44 9.97
CA LEU A 368 -18.73 -0.56 9.04
C LEU A 368 -19.98 0.09 9.58
N TYR A 369 -20.65 0.86 8.72
CA TYR A 369 -21.95 1.48 8.96
C TYR A 369 -22.94 0.99 7.91
N LEU A 370 -24.06 0.41 8.36
CA LEU A 370 -25.19 0.10 7.49
C LEU A 370 -26.02 1.38 7.32
N CYS A 371 -26.11 1.82 6.09
CA CYS A 371 -26.85 3.00 5.67
C CYS A 371 -28.06 2.56 4.86
N THR A 372 -29.27 3.05 5.21
CA THR A 372 -30.51 2.72 4.50
C THR A 372 -31.18 4.01 4.04
N LEU A 373 -31.45 4.10 2.75
CA LEU A 373 -32.17 5.21 2.12
C LEU A 373 -33.64 5.19 2.55
N GLY A 374 -34.08 6.21 3.24
CA GLY A 374 -35.46 6.43 3.66
C GLY A 374 -36.21 7.33 2.71
N LYS A 375 -37.40 7.76 3.13
CA LYS A 375 -38.21 8.76 2.40
C LYS A 375 -37.46 10.10 2.37
N GLU A 376 -37.64 10.85 1.28
CA GLU A 376 -37.05 12.20 1.09
C GLU A 376 -35.52 12.18 1.16
N ASN A 377 -34.87 11.08 0.73
CA ASN A 377 -33.43 10.87 0.73
C ASN A 377 -32.76 10.96 2.12
N LYS A 378 -33.55 10.82 3.20
CA LYS A 378 -33.00 10.77 4.55
C LYS A 378 -32.28 9.46 4.78
N LEU A 379 -31.01 9.53 5.19
CA LEU A 379 -30.18 8.37 5.46
C LEU A 379 -30.32 7.91 6.91
N ASN A 380 -30.72 6.65 7.11
CA ASN A 380 -30.67 6.00 8.41
C ASN A 380 -29.34 5.24 8.54
N ILE A 381 -28.52 5.61 9.52
CA ILE A 381 -27.18 5.05 9.72
C ILE A 381 -27.15 4.22 11.00
N ARG A 382 -26.69 2.97 10.89
CA ARG A 382 -26.48 2.07 12.04
C ARG A 382 -25.07 1.52 12.00
N GLN A 383 -24.29 1.72 13.06
CA GLN A 383 -22.97 1.13 13.18
C GLN A 383 -23.07 -0.40 13.33
N LEU A 384 -22.31 -1.14 12.51
CA LEU A 384 -22.30 -2.61 12.52
C LEU A 384 -21.13 -3.20 13.31
N THR A 385 -19.99 -2.55 13.27
CA THR A 385 -18.77 -2.97 13.97
C THR A 385 -18.28 -1.85 14.87
N SER A 386 -17.70 -2.18 16.00
CA SER A 386 -17.16 -1.21 16.97
C SER A 386 -16.07 -1.85 17.81
N GLY A 387 -15.20 -1.03 18.40
CA GLY A 387 -14.11 -1.45 19.27
C GLY A 387 -12.79 -0.76 18.94
N LYS A 388 -11.74 -1.04 19.74
CA LYS A 388 -10.40 -0.50 19.52
C LYS A 388 -9.61 -1.35 18.51
N TRP A 389 -10.15 -1.48 17.32
CA TRP A 389 -9.61 -2.25 16.21
C TRP A 389 -10.21 -1.73 14.90
N GLU A 390 -9.66 -2.10 13.77
CA GLU A 390 -10.08 -1.60 12.46
C GLU A 390 -10.55 -2.69 11.50
N VAL A 391 -11.56 -2.39 10.73
CA VAL A 391 -11.82 -3.05 9.46
C VAL A 391 -10.73 -2.61 8.49
N MET A 392 -9.86 -3.54 8.11
CA MET A 392 -8.74 -3.27 7.20
C MET A 392 -9.17 -3.40 5.74
N ASP A 393 -10.17 -4.24 5.46
CA ASP A 393 -10.68 -4.44 4.11
C ASP A 393 -12.10 -5.03 4.15
N MET A 394 -12.93 -4.65 3.19
CA MET A 394 -14.24 -5.26 2.94
C MET A 394 -14.17 -6.13 1.69
N LEU A 395 -14.14 -7.46 1.86
CA LEU A 395 -13.93 -8.42 0.78
C LEU A 395 -15.18 -8.69 -0.06
N GLY A 396 -16.38 -8.45 0.49
CA GLY A 396 -17.64 -8.65 -0.18
C GLY A 396 -18.72 -9.30 0.72
N PHE A 397 -19.66 -10.02 0.11
CA PHE A 397 -20.84 -10.51 0.80
C PHE A 397 -21.06 -12.01 0.66
N ASN A 398 -21.46 -12.67 1.75
CA ASN A 398 -22.14 -13.96 1.69
C ASN A 398 -23.65 -13.69 1.55
N THR A 399 -24.16 -13.77 0.32
CA THR A 399 -25.56 -13.44 -0.01
C THR A 399 -26.57 -14.36 0.65
N LYS A 400 -26.23 -15.64 0.82
CA LYS A 400 -27.08 -16.65 1.44
C LYS A 400 -27.24 -16.43 2.96
N ARG A 401 -26.17 -16.00 3.63
CA ARG A 401 -26.16 -15.73 5.07
C ARG A 401 -26.44 -14.27 5.41
N LYS A 402 -26.51 -13.39 4.41
CA LYS A 402 -26.66 -11.94 4.59
C LYS A 402 -25.58 -11.39 5.53
N SER A 403 -24.33 -11.79 5.28
CA SER A 403 -23.17 -11.32 6.04
C SER A 403 -22.15 -10.64 5.12
N ILE A 404 -21.39 -9.74 5.72
CA ILE A 404 -20.25 -9.05 5.08
C ILE A 404 -19.00 -9.81 5.47
N ILE A 405 -18.13 -10.09 4.49
CA ILE A 405 -16.83 -10.69 4.74
C ILE A 405 -15.78 -9.58 4.78
N ILE A 406 -15.07 -9.49 5.90
CA ILE A 406 -14.08 -8.45 6.16
C ILE A 406 -12.73 -9.06 6.55
N ALA A 407 -11.68 -8.28 6.34
CA ALA A 407 -10.43 -8.44 7.04
C ALA A 407 -10.33 -7.40 8.16
N SER A 408 -9.86 -7.79 9.34
CA SER A 408 -9.70 -6.87 10.47
C SER A 408 -8.54 -7.29 11.38
N ASN A 409 -8.10 -6.36 12.20
CA ASN A 409 -7.10 -6.60 13.24
C ASN A 409 -7.73 -6.74 14.65
N GLU A 410 -8.97 -7.19 14.71
CA GLU A 410 -9.74 -7.35 15.97
C GLU A 410 -9.03 -8.24 17.00
N LEU A 411 -8.31 -9.29 16.56
CA LEU A 411 -7.61 -10.21 17.46
C LEU A 411 -6.30 -9.63 18.00
N SER A 412 -5.61 -8.82 17.21
CA SER A 412 -4.37 -8.16 17.59
C SER A 412 -3.96 -7.09 16.58
N PRO A 413 -3.40 -5.95 17.00
CA PRO A 413 -2.93 -4.90 16.10
C PRO A 413 -1.89 -5.35 15.05
N ILE A 414 -1.19 -6.46 15.31
CA ILE A 414 -0.17 -7.02 14.41
C ILE A 414 -0.70 -8.18 13.54
N GLN A 415 -1.99 -8.52 13.65
CA GLN A 415 -2.62 -9.60 12.90
C GLN A 415 -3.66 -9.06 11.92
N ARG A 416 -3.92 -9.83 10.88
CA ARG A 416 -5.02 -9.61 9.95
C ARG A 416 -5.80 -10.90 9.81
N ASN A 417 -7.06 -10.88 10.26
CA ASN A 417 -7.92 -12.05 10.28
C ASN A 417 -9.21 -11.78 9.49
N ILE A 418 -9.85 -12.87 9.02
CA ILE A 418 -11.05 -12.78 8.20
C ILE A 418 -12.28 -13.10 9.04
N PHE A 419 -13.29 -12.25 8.98
CA PHE A 419 -14.55 -12.41 9.69
C PHE A 419 -15.76 -12.31 8.77
N ALA A 420 -16.80 -13.07 9.07
CA ALA A 420 -18.14 -12.86 8.55
C ALA A 420 -18.94 -12.07 9.57
N VAL A 421 -19.46 -10.90 9.18
CA VAL A 421 -20.26 -9.98 10.00
C VAL A 421 -21.71 -10.11 9.58
N ASP A 422 -22.59 -10.60 10.46
CA ASP A 422 -24.03 -10.67 10.22
C ASP A 422 -24.63 -9.26 10.13
N VAL A 423 -25.27 -8.92 9.02
CA VAL A 423 -25.77 -7.56 8.76
C VAL A 423 -26.88 -7.15 9.73
N LYS A 424 -27.67 -8.10 10.23
CA LYS A 424 -28.76 -7.80 11.16
C LYS A 424 -28.27 -7.54 12.57
N SER A 425 -27.42 -8.40 13.10
CA SER A 425 -26.98 -8.39 14.50
C SER A 425 -25.61 -7.77 14.75
N GLY A 426 -24.79 -7.62 13.72
CA GLY A 426 -23.37 -7.24 13.86
C GLY A 426 -22.48 -8.36 14.45
N LYS A 427 -23.03 -9.56 14.69
CA LYS A 427 -22.26 -10.71 15.22
C LYS A 427 -21.17 -11.10 14.22
N ARG A 428 -19.95 -11.28 14.73
CA ARG A 428 -18.80 -11.70 13.95
C ARG A 428 -18.51 -13.18 14.15
N THR A 429 -18.14 -13.87 13.07
CA THR A 429 -17.73 -15.28 13.06
C THR A 429 -16.41 -15.36 12.31
N LEU A 430 -15.39 -15.99 12.92
CA LEU A 430 -14.09 -16.17 12.27
C LEU A 430 -14.26 -16.99 10.98
N ALA A 431 -13.68 -16.52 9.89
CA ALA A 431 -13.80 -17.08 8.55
C ALA A 431 -12.43 -17.33 7.88
N ASP A 432 -11.39 -17.55 8.68
CA ASP A 432 -10.07 -17.96 8.25
C ASP A 432 -9.67 -19.32 8.87
N ASP A 433 -8.46 -19.79 8.58
CA ASP A 433 -7.93 -21.08 9.13
C ASP A 433 -7.55 -20.99 10.63
N GLY A 434 -7.97 -19.95 11.34
CA GLY A 434 -7.80 -19.77 12.79
C GLY A 434 -6.34 -19.58 13.21
N GLY A 435 -5.48 -19.23 12.28
CA GLY A 435 -4.06 -19.00 12.54
C GLY A 435 -3.78 -17.65 13.18
N LYS A 436 -2.69 -17.60 13.94
CA LYS A 436 -2.11 -16.35 14.43
C LYS A 436 -1.18 -15.80 13.34
N GLY A 437 -1.66 -15.00 12.44
CA GLY A 437 -0.88 -14.54 11.31
C GLY A 437 -1.52 -13.39 10.56
N TRP A 438 -1.13 -13.32 9.32
CA TRP A 438 -1.62 -12.31 8.38
C TRP A 438 -2.30 -13.02 7.21
N HIS A 439 -3.63 -12.92 7.15
CA HIS A 439 -4.49 -13.62 6.20
C HIS A 439 -4.83 -12.72 5.00
N ASN A 440 -4.50 -13.19 3.79
CA ASN A 440 -4.90 -12.57 2.53
C ASN A 440 -5.95 -13.45 1.87
N ALA A 441 -7.17 -12.94 1.81
CA ALA A 441 -8.32 -13.72 1.41
C ALA A 441 -8.81 -13.33 0.02
N LEU A 442 -9.19 -14.33 -0.77
CA LEU A 442 -9.91 -14.16 -2.03
C LEU A 442 -11.30 -14.80 -1.88
N LEU A 443 -12.35 -13.96 -1.97
CA LEU A 443 -13.72 -14.38 -1.74
C LEU A 443 -14.37 -14.97 -3.01
N SER A 444 -15.11 -16.09 -2.88
CA SER A 444 -15.92 -16.64 -3.97
C SER A 444 -17.08 -15.70 -4.33
N THR A 445 -17.60 -15.81 -5.54
CA THR A 445 -18.65 -14.91 -6.05
C THR A 445 -19.90 -14.85 -5.16
N SER A 446 -20.29 -15.97 -4.54
CA SER A 446 -21.43 -15.99 -3.59
C SER A 446 -21.04 -15.60 -2.17
N GLY A 447 -19.75 -15.46 -1.89
CA GLY A 447 -19.22 -15.24 -0.54
C GLY A 447 -19.27 -16.45 0.39
N GLU A 448 -19.63 -17.64 -0.11
CA GLU A 448 -19.71 -18.86 0.72
C GLU A 448 -18.35 -19.44 1.09
N TYR A 449 -17.31 -19.10 0.33
CA TYR A 449 -15.96 -19.62 0.53
C TYR A 449 -14.90 -18.53 0.41
N VAL A 450 -13.85 -18.70 1.18
CA VAL A 450 -12.62 -17.91 1.12
C VAL A 450 -11.46 -18.83 0.73
N TYR A 451 -10.66 -18.44 -0.24
CA TYR A 451 -9.30 -18.91 -0.43
C TYR A 451 -8.42 -18.09 0.49
N ASP A 452 -7.97 -18.69 1.57
CA ASP A 452 -7.19 -18.06 2.63
C ASP A 452 -5.71 -18.38 2.46
N ASN A 453 -4.93 -17.39 2.04
CA ASN A 453 -3.50 -17.47 1.83
C ASN A 453 -2.79 -16.65 2.91
N TYR A 454 -2.13 -17.29 3.85
CA TYR A 454 -1.55 -16.61 4.99
C TYR A 454 -0.16 -17.13 5.38
N SER A 455 0.51 -16.34 6.20
CA SER A 455 1.74 -16.72 6.89
C SER A 455 1.63 -16.40 8.38
N THR A 456 2.45 -17.09 9.16
CA THR A 456 2.68 -16.75 10.57
C THR A 456 4.16 -16.48 10.77
N PRO A 457 4.61 -16.01 11.93
CA PRO A 457 6.04 -15.76 12.13
C PRO A 457 6.94 -16.96 11.85
N SER A 458 6.45 -18.18 12.08
CA SER A 458 7.18 -19.44 11.88
C SER A 458 6.78 -20.25 10.64
N ILE A 459 5.70 -19.86 9.96
CA ILE A 459 5.21 -20.57 8.76
C ILE A 459 5.29 -19.63 7.56
N PRO A 460 6.11 -19.94 6.54
CA PRO A 460 6.33 -19.04 5.40
C PRO A 460 5.07 -18.82 4.56
N ARG A 461 4.26 -19.88 4.36
CA ARG A 461 2.95 -19.77 3.68
C ARG A 461 2.11 -21.01 3.94
N LYS A 462 0.83 -20.77 4.22
CA LYS A 462 -0.21 -21.79 4.27
C LYS A 462 -1.43 -21.31 3.50
N ILE A 463 -2.13 -22.26 2.87
CA ILE A 463 -3.35 -21.97 2.10
C ILE A 463 -4.43 -22.95 2.53
N ALA A 464 -5.60 -22.42 2.82
CA ALA A 464 -6.80 -23.19 3.15
C ALA A 464 -8.02 -22.69 2.37
N ILE A 465 -9.03 -23.54 2.23
CA ILE A 465 -10.33 -23.19 1.68
C ILE A 465 -11.31 -23.17 2.85
N VAL A 466 -11.84 -21.98 3.16
CA VAL A 466 -12.66 -21.79 4.36
C VAL A 466 -14.11 -21.51 3.99
N ASN A 467 -15.04 -22.19 4.66
CA ASN A 467 -16.47 -21.91 4.54
C ASN A 467 -16.83 -20.74 5.48
N THR A 468 -17.30 -19.64 4.91
CA THR A 468 -17.56 -18.40 5.65
C THR A 468 -18.76 -18.48 6.61
N ALA A 469 -19.64 -19.48 6.45
CA ALA A 469 -20.81 -19.65 7.32
C ALA A 469 -20.48 -20.25 8.67
N ASN A 470 -19.40 -21.04 8.78
CA ASN A 470 -19.07 -21.80 9.99
C ASN A 470 -17.57 -21.85 10.31
N GLY A 471 -16.73 -21.20 9.52
CA GLY A 471 -15.28 -21.17 9.70
C GLY A 471 -14.56 -22.51 9.44
N LYS A 472 -15.25 -23.51 8.87
CA LYS A 472 -14.63 -24.82 8.59
C LYS A 472 -13.58 -24.66 7.48
N ALA A 473 -12.32 -24.91 7.82
CA ALA A 473 -11.20 -24.87 6.90
C ALA A 473 -10.86 -26.26 6.34
N THR A 474 -10.52 -26.30 5.06
CA THR A 474 -9.94 -27.44 4.38
C THR A 474 -8.51 -27.08 4.01
N PRO A 475 -7.47 -27.72 4.54
CA PRO A 475 -6.09 -27.47 4.15
C PRO A 475 -5.89 -27.74 2.65
N PHE A 476 -5.19 -26.84 1.97
CA PHE A 476 -4.93 -26.98 0.54
C PHE A 476 -3.43 -27.06 0.24
N PHE A 477 -2.62 -26.20 0.87
CA PHE A 477 -1.19 -26.18 0.61
C PHE A 477 -0.43 -25.62 1.82
N THR A 478 0.76 -26.16 2.07
CA THR A 478 1.74 -25.58 2.99
C THR A 478 3.07 -25.53 2.27
N ALA A 479 3.67 -24.35 2.17
CA ALA A 479 4.96 -24.18 1.55
C ALA A 479 6.07 -24.71 2.48
N GLU A 480 7.04 -25.37 1.89
CA GLU A 480 8.31 -25.65 2.58
C GLU A 480 9.05 -24.33 2.82
N ASP A 481 9.86 -24.31 3.86
CA ASP A 481 10.76 -23.18 4.12
C ASP A 481 11.85 -23.12 3.03
N PRO A 482 11.87 -22.06 2.20
CA PRO A 482 12.86 -21.94 1.15
C PRO A 482 14.27 -21.66 1.68
N TRP A 483 14.42 -21.33 2.95
CA TRP A 483 15.69 -21.03 3.60
C TRP A 483 16.29 -22.24 4.35
N LYS A 484 15.69 -23.41 4.21
CA LYS A 484 16.20 -24.66 4.79
C LYS A 484 17.66 -24.92 4.36
N GLY A 485 18.53 -25.13 5.34
CA GLY A 485 19.97 -25.34 5.13
C GLY A 485 20.82 -24.06 5.11
N TYR A 486 20.18 -22.90 5.26
CA TYR A 486 20.87 -21.62 5.46
C TYR A 486 21.04 -21.30 6.94
N ASN A 487 22.02 -20.46 7.26
CA ASN A 487 22.11 -19.84 8.58
C ASN A 487 21.09 -18.71 8.66
N VAL A 488 20.04 -18.89 9.46
CA VAL A 488 18.95 -17.93 9.64
C VAL A 488 19.05 -17.31 11.04
N PRO A 489 18.97 -15.97 11.17
CA PRO A 489 19.05 -15.31 12.46
C PRO A 489 17.79 -15.54 13.31
N GLU A 490 17.86 -15.20 14.58
CA GLU A 490 16.69 -15.09 15.46
C GLU A 490 15.91 -13.82 15.15
N TYR A 491 14.58 -13.94 15.04
CA TYR A 491 13.66 -12.81 14.93
C TYR A 491 12.81 -12.73 16.18
N SER A 492 12.77 -11.59 16.82
CA SER A 492 11.90 -11.35 17.96
C SER A 492 11.00 -10.13 17.72
N MET A 493 9.83 -10.17 18.31
CA MET A 493 8.87 -9.10 18.30
C MET A 493 8.47 -8.75 19.72
N GLY A 494 8.28 -7.48 20.01
CA GLY A 494 7.89 -7.00 21.32
C GLY A 494 7.23 -5.65 21.28
N SER A 495 7.01 -5.08 22.45
CA SER A 495 6.47 -3.74 22.61
C SER A 495 7.26 -2.91 23.60
N ILE A 496 7.20 -1.59 23.42
CA ILE A 496 7.78 -0.57 24.28
C ILE A 496 6.68 0.44 24.58
N LYS A 497 6.59 0.93 25.81
CA LYS A 497 5.65 2.00 26.17
C LYS A 497 6.29 3.37 26.07
N ASN A 498 5.53 4.31 25.47
CA ASN A 498 5.78 5.75 25.59
C ASN A 498 4.53 6.38 26.24
N GLY A 499 4.59 6.63 27.54
CA GLY A 499 3.40 6.93 28.35
C GLY A 499 2.43 5.73 28.32
N ASP A 500 1.17 5.98 27.97
CA ASP A 500 0.15 4.95 27.83
C ASP A 500 0.14 4.28 26.45
N THR A 501 0.93 4.81 25.51
CA THR A 501 0.99 4.30 24.12
C THR A 501 1.94 3.11 24.03
N GLU A 502 1.44 2.00 23.50
CA GLU A 502 2.23 0.82 23.20
C GLU A 502 2.75 0.89 21.75
N LEU A 503 4.05 0.73 21.57
CA LEU A 503 4.76 0.77 20.28
C LEU A 503 5.34 -0.62 20.01
N PHE A 504 5.01 -1.22 18.87
CA PHE A 504 5.54 -2.55 18.50
C PHE A 504 6.88 -2.42 17.81
N TYR A 505 7.79 -3.36 18.13
CA TYR A 505 9.10 -3.44 17.50
C TYR A 505 9.41 -4.86 17.02
N ARG A 506 10.28 -4.96 16.04
CA ARG A 506 10.97 -6.19 15.62
C ARG A 506 12.47 -6.01 15.82
N MET A 507 13.12 -7.08 16.28
CA MET A 507 14.58 -7.17 16.41
C MET A 507 15.08 -8.42 15.69
N VAL A 508 16.14 -8.27 14.90
CA VAL A 508 16.85 -9.37 14.24
C VAL A 508 18.24 -9.43 14.83
N LYS A 509 18.55 -10.53 15.51
CA LYS A 509 19.87 -10.71 16.15
C LYS A 509 20.92 -11.19 15.16
N PRO A 510 22.20 -10.88 15.36
CA PRO A 510 23.28 -11.41 14.54
C PRO A 510 23.26 -12.95 14.46
N ILE A 511 23.69 -13.50 13.33
CA ILE A 511 23.92 -14.93 13.21
C ILE A 511 25.01 -15.36 14.20
N ASN A 512 24.87 -16.51 14.86
CA ASN A 512 25.73 -16.97 15.94
C ASN A 512 25.80 -15.96 17.10
N PHE A 513 24.67 -15.40 17.48
CA PHE A 513 24.56 -14.42 18.55
C PHE A 513 25.17 -14.93 19.86
N ASP A 514 25.98 -14.09 20.49
CA ASP A 514 26.63 -14.31 21.78
C ASP A 514 26.35 -13.11 22.69
N SER A 515 25.55 -13.32 23.72
CA SER A 515 25.11 -12.26 24.64
C SER A 515 26.23 -11.59 25.43
N THR A 516 27.43 -12.15 25.41
CA THR A 516 28.63 -11.56 26.07
C THR A 516 29.36 -10.55 25.21
N LYS A 517 29.04 -10.49 23.91
CA LYS A 517 29.63 -9.55 22.94
C LYS A 517 28.76 -8.33 22.76
N LYS A 518 29.34 -7.24 22.30
CA LYS A 518 28.64 -6.03 21.88
C LYS A 518 28.56 -5.95 20.35
N TYR A 519 27.37 -5.61 19.86
CA TYR A 519 27.06 -5.54 18.43
C TYR A 519 26.69 -4.13 17.99
N PRO A 520 27.11 -3.70 16.81
CA PRO A 520 26.58 -2.49 16.18
C PRO A 520 25.11 -2.69 15.82
N VAL A 521 24.35 -1.61 15.86
CA VAL A 521 22.92 -1.63 15.58
C VAL A 521 22.61 -0.83 14.32
N VAL A 522 21.76 -1.37 13.45
CA VAL A 522 21.10 -0.61 12.40
C VAL A 522 19.61 -0.50 12.73
N VAL A 523 19.17 0.74 12.99
CA VAL A 523 17.75 1.07 13.11
C VAL A 523 17.20 1.30 11.69
N TYR A 524 16.26 0.46 11.25
CA TYR A 524 15.49 0.78 10.07
C TYR A 524 14.26 1.60 10.46
N VAL A 525 14.01 2.69 9.76
CA VAL A 525 12.85 3.54 10.00
C VAL A 525 12.13 3.85 8.68
N TYR A 526 10.81 3.70 8.65
CA TYR A 526 9.96 4.39 7.69
C TYR A 526 9.22 5.52 8.43
N GLY A 527 8.37 5.18 9.37
CA GLY A 527 7.79 6.09 10.37
C GLY A 527 6.63 6.95 9.89
N GLY A 528 6.38 7.00 8.58
CA GLY A 528 5.37 7.88 7.98
C GLY A 528 3.95 7.33 8.05
N PRO A 529 2.97 8.14 7.65
CA PRO A 529 1.59 7.72 7.50
C PRO A 529 1.44 6.45 6.65
N HIS A 530 0.47 5.61 6.99
CA HIS A 530 0.24 4.29 6.40
C HIS A 530 1.42 3.31 6.50
N ALA A 531 2.39 3.57 7.39
CA ALA A 531 3.44 2.61 7.72
C ALA A 531 2.89 1.46 8.57
N HIS A 532 3.31 0.24 8.28
CA HIS A 532 3.06 -0.95 9.10
C HIS A 532 4.20 -1.94 8.87
N ASN A 533 5.23 -1.90 9.71
CA ASN A 533 6.46 -2.65 9.51
C ASN A 533 6.55 -3.91 10.39
N VAL A 534 5.80 -3.94 11.50
CA VAL A 534 5.85 -5.01 12.49
C VAL A 534 4.51 -5.72 12.54
N ASP A 535 4.44 -6.92 11.99
CA ASP A 535 3.23 -7.74 11.96
C ASP A 535 3.52 -9.24 12.10
N ALA A 536 2.47 -10.05 12.18
CA ALA A 536 2.55 -11.49 12.37
C ALA A 536 2.77 -12.30 11.08
N ARG A 537 3.32 -11.72 10.03
CA ARG A 537 3.80 -12.45 8.85
C ARG A 537 5.08 -13.24 9.17
N TRP A 538 5.52 -14.02 8.22
CA TRP A 538 6.74 -14.80 8.31
C TRP A 538 7.92 -13.92 8.74
N HIS A 539 8.68 -14.37 9.77
CA HIS A 539 9.75 -13.63 10.41
C HIS A 539 9.33 -12.21 10.90
N TYR A 540 8.06 -12.08 11.33
CA TYR A 540 7.48 -10.79 11.75
C TYR A 540 7.60 -9.70 10.69
N SER A 541 7.44 -10.05 9.40
CA SER A 541 7.56 -9.13 8.26
C SER A 541 8.97 -8.54 8.07
N SER A 542 10.01 -9.25 8.53
CA SER A 542 11.38 -8.80 8.38
C SER A 542 11.72 -8.60 6.91
N ARG A 543 12.38 -7.49 6.64
CA ARG A 543 12.96 -7.24 5.33
C ARG A 543 14.13 -8.18 5.12
N SER A 544 14.25 -8.75 3.93
CA SER A 544 15.34 -9.71 3.65
C SER A 544 16.73 -9.08 3.84
N TRP A 545 16.86 -7.77 3.61
CA TRP A 545 18.11 -7.05 3.86
C TRP A 545 18.51 -7.05 5.34
N GLU A 546 17.56 -7.03 6.29
CA GLU A 546 17.86 -7.16 7.73
C GLU A 546 18.51 -8.52 8.04
N THR A 547 18.03 -9.58 7.41
CA THR A 547 18.65 -10.92 7.49
C THR A 547 20.09 -10.90 6.96
N TYR A 548 20.33 -10.20 5.86
CA TYR A 548 21.68 -10.04 5.30
C TYR A 548 22.60 -9.26 6.24
N MET A 549 22.10 -8.18 6.85
CA MET A 549 22.88 -7.40 7.83
C MET A 549 23.15 -8.19 9.12
N ALA A 550 22.19 -8.99 9.57
CA ALA A 550 22.38 -9.90 10.71
C ALA A 550 23.49 -10.94 10.42
N GLN A 551 23.58 -11.43 9.19
CA GLN A 551 24.69 -12.28 8.73
C GLN A 551 26.04 -11.55 8.76
N LYS A 552 26.06 -10.23 8.55
CA LYS A 552 27.24 -9.36 8.65
C LYS A 552 27.63 -9.02 10.10
N GLY A 553 26.82 -9.40 11.08
CA GLY A 553 27.08 -9.19 12.50
C GLY A 553 26.42 -7.95 13.10
N TYR A 554 25.43 -7.38 12.41
CA TYR A 554 24.63 -6.28 12.93
C TYR A 554 23.37 -6.78 13.63
N LEU A 555 22.96 -6.08 14.68
CA LEU A 555 21.62 -6.16 15.23
C LEU A 555 20.74 -5.19 14.45
N CYS A 556 19.61 -5.67 13.90
CA CYS A 556 18.66 -4.81 13.21
C CYS A 556 17.43 -4.58 14.10
N PHE A 557 16.94 -3.34 14.13
CA PHE A 557 15.83 -2.92 14.96
C PHE A 557 14.87 -2.04 14.19
N ILE A 558 13.57 -2.31 14.32
CA ILE A 558 12.49 -1.55 13.70
C ILE A 558 11.39 -1.32 14.73
N LEU A 559 10.88 -0.11 14.80
CA LEU A 559 9.77 0.29 15.65
C LEU A 559 8.69 0.99 14.82
N ASP A 560 7.43 0.60 14.99
CA ASP A 560 6.27 1.33 14.47
C ASP A 560 5.86 2.41 15.48
N ASN A 561 6.12 3.66 15.10
CA ASN A 561 5.82 4.84 15.92
C ASN A 561 4.39 5.34 15.71
N ARG A 562 3.93 6.28 16.54
CA ARG A 562 2.70 7.03 16.27
C ARG A 562 2.77 7.69 14.90
N GLY A 563 1.65 7.73 14.20
CA GLY A 563 1.55 8.07 12.77
C GLY A 563 1.41 6.84 11.88
N SER A 564 1.79 5.63 12.35
CA SER A 564 1.57 4.37 11.63
C SER A 564 0.09 3.99 11.58
N GLU A 565 -0.30 3.15 10.60
CA GLU A 565 -1.68 2.74 10.41
C GLU A 565 -2.14 1.57 11.31
N HIS A 566 -3.43 1.28 11.25
CA HIS A 566 -4.09 0.16 11.93
C HIS A 566 -4.13 0.24 13.47
N ARG A 567 -3.94 1.43 14.01
CA ARG A 567 -3.95 1.69 15.45
C ARG A 567 -5.02 2.71 15.88
N GLY A 568 -5.87 3.12 14.97
CA GLY A 568 -6.91 4.11 15.17
C GLY A 568 -6.48 5.54 14.88
N LYS A 569 -7.50 6.39 14.71
CA LYS A 569 -7.35 7.77 14.25
C LYS A 569 -6.46 8.62 15.16
N GLU A 570 -6.60 8.51 16.48
CA GLU A 570 -5.79 9.27 17.44
C GLU A 570 -4.30 8.96 17.32
N PHE A 571 -3.95 7.67 17.14
CA PHE A 571 -2.57 7.24 16.98
C PHE A 571 -1.97 7.74 15.66
N GLU A 572 -2.73 7.68 14.57
CA GLU A 572 -2.28 8.11 13.26
C GLU A 572 -2.19 9.64 13.16
N GLN A 573 -3.18 10.35 13.63
CA GLN A 573 -3.26 11.81 13.57
C GLN A 573 -2.41 12.54 14.64
N ALA A 574 -1.63 11.82 15.45
CA ALA A 574 -0.71 12.42 16.43
C ALA A 574 0.36 13.30 15.76
N THR A 575 0.68 13.03 14.50
CA THR A 575 1.72 13.70 13.71
C THR A 575 1.22 14.93 12.94
N PHE A 576 -0.09 15.19 12.95
CA PHE A 576 -0.71 16.27 12.20
C PHE A 576 -0.06 17.63 12.44
N ARG A 577 0.28 18.36 11.36
CA ARG A 577 0.97 19.65 11.30
C ARG A 577 2.43 19.66 11.77
N GLN A 578 2.99 18.49 12.12
CA GLN A 578 4.34 18.38 12.69
C GLN A 578 5.04 17.06 12.33
N LEU A 579 4.96 16.64 11.07
CA LEU A 579 5.58 15.38 10.59
C LEU A 579 7.05 15.27 11.04
N GLY A 580 7.43 14.08 11.50
CA GLY A 580 8.76 13.76 11.97
C GLY A 580 9.01 14.06 13.45
N GLN A 581 8.18 14.86 14.13
CA GLN A 581 8.45 15.26 15.52
C GLN A 581 8.04 14.15 16.50
N VAL A 582 6.78 13.72 16.45
CA VAL A 582 6.25 12.66 17.31
C VAL A 582 6.90 11.32 16.97
N GLU A 583 7.15 11.10 15.70
CA GLU A 583 7.84 9.91 15.20
C GLU A 583 9.24 9.78 15.78
N MET A 584 10.02 10.89 15.82
CA MET A 584 11.35 10.89 16.44
C MET A 584 11.30 10.61 17.94
N GLU A 585 10.32 11.17 18.67
CA GLU A 585 10.14 10.90 20.10
C GLU A 585 9.97 9.39 20.35
N ASP A 586 9.13 8.73 19.56
CA ASP A 586 8.87 7.31 19.69
C ASP A 586 10.09 6.46 19.28
N GLN A 587 10.78 6.83 18.17
CA GLN A 587 12.01 6.17 17.75
C GLN A 587 13.09 6.25 18.83
N MET A 588 13.19 7.37 19.54
CA MET A 588 14.14 7.52 20.64
C MET A 588 13.79 6.65 21.85
N LYS A 589 12.51 6.29 22.08
CA LYS A 589 12.16 5.27 23.07
C LYS A 589 12.72 3.90 22.68
N GLY A 590 12.73 3.58 21.41
CA GLY A 590 13.40 2.39 20.87
C GLY A 590 14.91 2.44 21.14
N VAL A 591 15.56 3.58 20.93
CA VAL A 591 17.00 3.77 21.21
C VAL A 591 17.29 3.67 22.71
N GLU A 592 16.46 4.25 23.58
CA GLU A 592 16.57 4.11 25.03
C GLU A 592 16.53 2.63 25.44
N TYR A 593 15.58 1.86 24.91
CA TYR A 593 15.50 0.43 25.14
C TYR A 593 16.76 -0.31 24.66
N LEU A 594 17.21 -0.06 23.43
CA LEU A 594 18.43 -0.67 22.89
C LEU A 594 19.64 -0.48 23.79
N LYS A 595 19.81 0.72 24.37
CA LYS A 595 20.92 1.04 25.29
C LYS A 595 20.84 0.29 26.62
N THR A 596 19.70 -0.27 27.01
CA THR A 596 19.57 -1.13 28.19
C THR A 596 20.08 -2.55 27.97
N LEU A 597 20.23 -2.95 26.71
CA LEU A 597 20.63 -4.32 26.36
C LEU A 597 22.15 -4.48 26.44
N PRO A 598 22.67 -5.42 27.23
CA PRO A 598 24.11 -5.54 27.50
C PRO A 598 24.95 -5.85 26.26
N TYR A 599 24.32 -6.46 25.25
CA TYR A 599 24.93 -6.83 23.97
C TYR A 599 24.84 -5.75 22.88
N VAL A 600 24.27 -4.59 23.20
CA VAL A 600 24.22 -3.45 22.27
C VAL A 600 25.43 -2.55 22.48
N ASP A 601 26.12 -2.20 21.40
CA ASP A 601 27.14 -1.16 21.40
C ASP A 601 26.49 0.21 21.18
N ALA A 602 26.29 0.95 22.26
CA ALA A 602 25.63 2.25 22.22
C ALA A 602 26.41 3.32 21.43
N ASP A 603 27.70 3.11 21.18
CA ASP A 603 28.54 4.01 20.40
C ASP A 603 28.54 3.68 18.90
N ARG A 604 27.90 2.57 18.51
CA ARG A 604 27.76 2.12 17.12
C ARG A 604 26.30 1.88 16.74
N ILE A 605 25.50 2.96 16.77
CA ILE A 605 24.11 2.95 16.31
C ILE A 605 24.04 3.73 14.99
N GLY A 606 23.55 3.06 13.95
CA GLY A 606 23.24 3.63 12.65
C GLY A 606 21.75 3.64 12.36
N VAL A 607 21.34 4.37 11.33
CA VAL A 607 19.93 4.48 10.90
C VAL A 607 19.81 4.46 9.38
N HIS A 608 18.79 3.77 8.89
CA HIS A 608 18.48 3.68 7.46
C HIS A 608 16.97 3.76 7.23
N GLY A 609 16.57 4.47 6.19
CA GLY A 609 15.21 4.51 5.72
C GLY A 609 15.08 5.07 4.31
N TRP A 610 13.95 4.81 3.68
CA TRP A 610 13.64 5.22 2.31
C TRP A 610 12.41 6.13 2.29
N SER A 611 12.37 7.15 1.39
CA SER A 611 11.23 8.06 1.24
C SER A 611 10.99 8.87 2.54
N PHE A 612 9.82 8.74 3.17
CA PHE A 612 9.59 9.27 4.52
C PHE A 612 10.64 8.76 5.51
N GLY A 613 11.07 7.50 5.37
CA GLY A 613 12.16 6.94 6.16
C GLY A 613 13.51 7.61 5.91
N GLY A 614 13.74 8.10 4.70
CA GLY A 614 14.91 8.95 4.38
C GLY A 614 14.84 10.31 5.09
N PHE A 615 13.66 10.94 5.08
CA PHE A 615 13.39 12.13 5.89
C PHE A 615 13.62 11.87 7.38
N MET A 616 13.11 10.75 7.91
CA MET A 616 13.32 10.37 9.31
C MET A 616 14.80 10.10 9.62
N THR A 617 15.53 9.47 8.71
CA THR A 617 16.98 9.22 8.86
C THR A 617 17.75 10.52 9.06
N ILE A 618 17.52 11.52 8.19
CA ILE A 618 18.19 12.82 8.29
C ILE A 618 17.67 13.58 9.52
N SER A 619 16.37 13.52 9.82
CA SER A 619 15.76 14.14 11.00
C SER A 619 16.41 13.63 12.28
N LEU A 620 16.57 12.32 12.44
CA LEU A 620 17.20 11.68 13.60
C LEU A 620 18.69 12.05 13.71
N MET A 621 19.45 11.98 12.61
CA MET A 621 20.88 12.30 12.59
C MET A 621 21.17 13.77 12.90
N THR A 622 20.29 14.68 12.52
CA THR A 622 20.49 16.12 12.74
C THR A 622 19.86 16.63 14.04
N THR A 623 18.89 15.91 14.60
CA THR A 623 18.28 16.25 15.90
C THR A 623 19.00 15.56 17.06
N TYR A 624 19.50 14.33 16.85
CA TYR A 624 20.25 13.53 17.84
C TYR A 624 21.66 13.16 17.33
N PRO A 625 22.50 14.15 16.98
CA PRO A 625 23.76 13.92 16.26
C PRO A 625 24.80 13.12 17.07
N ASP A 626 24.63 13.01 18.38
CA ASP A 626 25.53 12.24 19.25
C ASP A 626 25.11 10.77 19.40
N VAL A 627 23.90 10.41 18.91
CA VAL A 627 23.35 9.04 18.96
C VAL A 627 23.68 8.27 17.70
N PHE A 628 23.27 8.79 16.54
CA PHE A 628 23.40 8.09 15.26
C PHE A 628 24.74 8.45 14.60
N LYS A 629 25.62 7.44 14.46
CA LYS A 629 26.98 7.63 13.94
C LYS A 629 27.04 7.55 12.41
N VAL A 630 26.18 6.71 11.85
CA VAL A 630 26.11 6.47 10.39
C VAL A 630 24.65 6.44 9.96
N GLY A 631 24.33 7.07 8.83
CA GLY A 631 23.00 7.00 8.23
C GLY A 631 23.03 6.84 6.72
N VAL A 632 22.04 6.14 6.19
CA VAL A 632 21.78 6.07 4.76
C VAL A 632 20.33 6.46 4.49
N ALA A 633 20.14 7.61 3.87
CA ALA A 633 18.83 8.19 3.55
C ALA A 633 18.54 8.03 2.06
N GLY A 634 17.56 7.22 1.71
CA GLY A 634 17.16 7.02 0.33
C GLY A 634 15.92 7.85 -0.04
N GLY A 635 15.95 8.54 -1.20
CA GLY A 635 14.84 9.35 -1.71
C GLY A 635 14.18 10.25 -0.67
N PRO A 636 14.95 10.99 0.15
CA PRO A 636 14.42 11.65 1.35
C PRO A 636 13.59 12.88 1.01
N VAL A 637 12.42 13.03 1.61
CA VAL A 637 11.78 14.35 1.70
C VAL A 637 12.67 15.25 2.59
N ILE A 638 12.91 16.46 2.16
CA ILE A 638 13.74 17.45 2.89
C ILE A 638 12.88 18.60 3.39
N ASP A 639 11.96 19.03 2.57
CA ASP A 639 11.05 20.14 2.89
C ASP A 639 9.66 19.83 2.35
N TRP A 640 8.66 19.88 3.21
CA TRP A 640 7.28 19.55 2.83
C TRP A 640 6.64 20.54 1.87
N HIS A 641 7.18 21.75 1.68
CA HIS A 641 6.75 22.68 0.61
C HIS A 641 6.86 22.08 -0.79
N TRP A 642 7.77 21.12 -0.99
CA TRP A 642 8.03 20.54 -2.30
C TRP A 642 7.40 19.15 -2.46
N TYR A 643 6.57 18.73 -1.52
CA TYR A 643 5.82 17.50 -1.65
C TYR A 643 4.42 17.78 -2.22
N GLU A 644 3.77 16.76 -2.76
CA GLU A 644 2.52 16.93 -3.48
C GLU A 644 1.36 17.31 -2.55
N VAL A 645 0.35 18.01 -3.11
CA VAL A 645 -0.75 18.66 -2.38
C VAL A 645 -1.57 17.67 -1.55
N MET A 646 -2.06 16.56 -2.15
CA MET A 646 -3.02 15.67 -1.52
C MET A 646 -2.48 14.99 -0.26
N TYR A 647 -1.24 14.52 -0.33
CA TYR A 647 -0.54 13.95 0.82
C TYR A 647 0.00 15.05 1.75
N GLY A 648 0.75 15.99 1.18
CA GLY A 648 1.44 17.03 1.96
C GLY A 648 0.49 17.87 2.80
N GLU A 649 -0.59 18.36 2.20
CA GLU A 649 -1.57 19.19 2.91
C GLU A 649 -2.49 18.39 3.85
N ARG A 650 -2.73 17.09 3.60
CA ARG A 650 -3.45 16.25 4.57
C ARG A 650 -2.77 16.23 5.93
N TYR A 651 -1.45 16.10 5.94
CA TYR A 651 -0.69 15.90 7.16
C TYR A 651 -0.07 17.17 7.72
N MET A 652 0.09 18.21 6.90
CA MET A 652 0.77 19.46 7.28
C MET A 652 -0.09 20.71 7.16
N ASP A 653 -1.32 20.61 6.63
CA ASP A 653 -2.08 21.75 6.09
C ASP A 653 -1.29 22.47 4.97
N THR A 654 -1.69 23.69 4.60
CA THR A 654 -0.94 24.48 3.62
C THR A 654 0.23 25.23 4.28
N PRO A 655 1.29 25.57 3.53
CA PRO A 655 2.35 26.43 4.05
C PRO A 655 1.84 27.78 4.59
N GLN A 656 0.73 28.28 4.05
CA GLN A 656 0.12 29.54 4.45
C GLN A 656 -0.60 29.43 5.80
N THR A 657 -1.22 28.29 6.10
CA THR A 657 -1.99 28.06 7.34
C THR A 657 -1.14 27.43 8.45
N ASN A 658 0.01 26.81 8.12
CA ASN A 658 0.92 26.19 9.05
C ASN A 658 2.40 26.56 8.83
N PRO A 659 2.78 27.84 8.70
CA PRO A 659 4.16 28.25 8.35
C PRO A 659 5.19 27.78 9.38
N GLU A 660 4.85 27.77 10.66
CA GLU A 660 5.76 27.33 11.72
C GLU A 660 5.98 25.80 11.70
N GLY A 661 4.96 25.01 11.37
CA GLY A 661 5.08 23.57 11.18
C GLY A 661 6.03 23.23 10.02
N TYR A 662 5.85 23.87 8.87
CA TYR A 662 6.74 23.71 7.71
C TYR A 662 8.19 24.09 8.03
N LYS A 663 8.40 25.21 8.69
CA LYS A 663 9.73 25.65 9.13
C LYS A 663 10.37 24.67 10.13
N LYS A 664 9.60 24.19 11.11
CA LYS A 664 10.07 23.25 12.16
C LYS A 664 10.50 21.92 11.56
N THR A 665 9.78 21.45 10.55
CA THR A 665 10.01 20.14 9.93
C THR A 665 11.05 20.17 8.81
N SER A 666 11.35 21.34 8.24
CA SER A 666 12.33 21.48 7.16
C SER A 666 13.74 21.12 7.62
N LEU A 667 14.36 20.17 6.91
CA LEU A 667 15.72 19.70 7.20
C LEU A 667 16.80 20.70 6.76
N LEU A 668 16.45 21.67 5.91
CA LEU A 668 17.39 22.71 5.46
C LEU A 668 18.00 23.48 6.64
N TYR A 669 17.19 23.79 7.65
CA TYR A 669 17.63 24.51 8.84
C TYR A 669 18.47 23.66 9.80
N LYS A 670 18.45 22.33 9.62
CA LYS A 670 19.15 21.36 10.48
C LYS A 670 20.48 20.88 9.89
N ALA A 671 20.80 21.23 8.64
CA ALA A 671 22.00 20.79 7.93
C ALA A 671 23.30 21.01 8.72
N LYS A 672 23.40 22.14 9.45
CA LYS A 672 24.55 22.48 10.32
C LYS A 672 24.77 21.54 11.51
N ASN A 673 23.77 20.77 11.89
CA ASN A 673 23.82 19.88 13.04
C ASN A 673 24.38 18.49 12.71
N LEU A 674 24.58 18.18 11.44
CA LEU A 674 25.08 16.88 11.00
C LEU A 674 26.52 16.66 11.51
N LYS A 675 26.71 15.61 12.32
CA LYS A 675 28.02 15.20 12.83
C LYS A 675 28.46 13.83 12.29
N GLY A 676 27.51 12.89 12.21
CA GLY A 676 27.77 11.53 11.75
C GLY A 676 28.01 11.42 10.24
N LYS A 677 28.36 10.23 9.80
CA LYS A 677 28.50 9.89 8.37
C LYS A 677 27.11 9.68 7.75
N LEU A 678 26.75 10.48 6.78
CA LEU A 678 25.48 10.40 6.08
C LEU A 678 25.69 10.17 4.59
N GLN A 679 25.10 9.11 4.02
CA GLN A 679 24.93 8.94 2.61
C GLN A 679 23.47 9.24 2.21
N ILE A 680 23.29 10.06 1.18
CA ILE A 680 22.01 10.35 0.54
C ILE A 680 21.99 9.64 -0.81
N ILE A 681 20.92 8.93 -1.11
CA ILE A 681 20.72 8.20 -2.37
C ILE A 681 19.43 8.68 -3.03
N GLN A 682 19.46 8.95 -4.33
CA GLN A 682 18.31 9.49 -5.07
C GLN A 682 18.21 8.85 -6.46
N GLY A 683 16.99 8.52 -6.90
CA GLY A 683 16.67 8.26 -8.29
C GLY A 683 16.59 9.57 -9.08
N TYR A 684 17.22 9.64 -10.26
CA TYR A 684 17.22 10.88 -11.03
C TYR A 684 15.84 11.23 -11.60
N ASN A 685 15.06 10.21 -12.00
CA ASN A 685 13.71 10.36 -12.55
C ASN A 685 12.62 10.09 -11.50
N ASP A 686 12.90 10.42 -10.25
CA ASP A 686 11.94 10.30 -9.15
C ASP A 686 10.86 11.39 -9.27
N VAL A 687 9.62 10.98 -9.54
CA VAL A 687 8.42 11.82 -9.61
C VAL A 687 7.60 11.79 -8.32
N THR A 688 8.04 11.04 -7.30
CA THR A 688 7.39 10.98 -5.97
C THR A 688 8.07 11.96 -5.02
N VAL A 689 9.37 11.81 -4.84
CA VAL A 689 10.21 12.75 -4.10
C VAL A 689 11.22 13.34 -5.08
N VAL A 690 10.89 14.49 -5.61
CA VAL A 690 11.66 15.11 -6.70
C VAL A 690 13.10 15.42 -6.30
N PRO A 691 14.09 15.31 -7.19
CA PRO A 691 15.51 15.53 -6.88
C PRO A 691 15.85 16.88 -6.25
N GLN A 692 14.99 17.88 -6.40
CA GLN A 692 15.11 19.19 -5.74
C GLN A 692 15.33 19.07 -4.23
N HIS A 693 14.69 18.09 -3.57
CA HIS A 693 14.87 17.83 -2.13
C HIS A 693 16.35 17.62 -1.80
N CYS A 694 16.97 16.62 -2.41
CA CYS A 694 18.36 16.27 -2.13
C CYS A 694 19.33 17.38 -2.52
N LEU A 695 19.16 17.99 -3.71
CA LEU A 695 20.03 19.05 -4.20
C LEU A 695 19.98 20.29 -3.32
N SER A 696 18.81 20.64 -2.81
CA SER A 696 18.65 21.78 -1.88
C SER A 696 19.27 21.48 -0.51
N PHE A 697 19.16 20.23 -0.02
CA PHE A 697 19.82 19.85 1.23
C PHE A 697 21.34 19.86 1.10
N LEU A 698 21.88 19.36 -0.01
CA LEU A 698 23.34 19.45 -0.30
C LEU A 698 23.81 20.91 -0.32
N LYS A 699 23.03 21.81 -0.94
CA LYS A 699 23.35 23.26 -0.93
C LYS A 699 23.35 23.82 0.48
N ALA A 700 22.40 23.41 1.33
CA ALA A 700 22.37 23.83 2.73
C ALA A 700 23.57 23.25 3.53
N CYS A 701 23.96 22.01 3.28
CA CYS A 701 25.14 21.38 3.89
C CYS A 701 26.44 22.10 3.49
N ILE A 702 26.60 22.44 2.21
CA ILE A 702 27.76 23.22 1.72
C ILE A 702 27.84 24.55 2.45
N ALA A 703 26.71 25.28 2.56
CA ALA A 703 26.66 26.56 3.28
C ALA A 703 26.98 26.41 4.77
N ALA A 704 26.61 25.28 5.38
CA ALA A 704 26.86 24.97 6.78
C ALA A 704 28.26 24.37 7.06
N GLY A 705 29.01 23.98 6.01
CA GLY A 705 30.31 23.30 6.14
C GLY A 705 30.20 21.81 6.50
N THR A 706 29.02 21.19 6.42
CA THR A 706 28.83 19.75 6.60
C THR A 706 28.95 19.00 5.29
N GLN A 707 29.37 17.73 5.32
CA GLN A 707 29.77 17.00 4.11
C GLN A 707 29.11 15.59 4.07
N PRO A 708 27.83 15.48 3.71
CA PRO A 708 27.23 14.19 3.40
C PRO A 708 27.75 13.64 2.08
N ASP A 709 27.80 12.31 1.97
CA ASP A 709 28.02 11.64 0.71
C ASP A 709 26.71 11.60 -0.09
N PHE A 710 26.80 11.68 -1.44
CA PHE A 710 25.63 11.67 -2.30
C PHE A 710 25.83 10.70 -3.47
N PHE A 711 24.81 9.90 -3.76
CA PHE A 711 24.81 9.03 -4.92
C PHE A 711 23.46 9.11 -5.66
N MET A 712 23.53 9.34 -6.96
CA MET A 712 22.35 9.42 -7.81
C MET A 712 22.33 8.24 -8.78
N TYR A 713 21.15 7.62 -8.93
CA TYR A 713 20.89 6.59 -9.92
C TYR A 713 20.27 7.22 -11.17
N PRO A 714 21.01 7.36 -12.28
CA PRO A 714 20.49 7.90 -13.53
C PRO A 714 19.36 7.04 -14.09
N GLY A 715 18.29 7.66 -14.56
CA GLY A 715 17.14 6.98 -15.15
C GLY A 715 16.21 6.24 -14.17
N GLU A 716 16.58 6.15 -12.88
CA GLU A 716 15.78 5.39 -11.92
C GLU A 716 14.69 6.24 -11.27
N PRO A 717 13.50 5.65 -11.05
CA PRO A 717 12.40 6.26 -10.33
C PRO A 717 12.59 6.20 -8.81
N HIS A 718 11.56 6.56 -8.05
CA HIS A 718 11.56 6.52 -6.58
C HIS A 718 11.90 5.15 -6.00
N ASN A 719 11.36 4.07 -6.58
CA ASN A 719 11.60 2.69 -6.17
C ASN A 719 12.39 1.95 -7.25
N MET A 720 13.65 1.70 -7.00
CA MET A 720 14.53 0.97 -7.91
C MET A 720 14.17 -0.51 -7.96
N ARG A 721 14.24 -1.10 -9.15
CA ARG A 721 13.87 -2.50 -9.41
C ARG A 721 15.00 -3.24 -10.11
N GLY A 722 14.84 -4.56 -10.24
CA GLY A 722 15.81 -5.40 -10.94
C GLY A 722 17.22 -5.31 -10.35
N HIS A 723 18.23 -5.35 -11.20
CA HIS A 723 19.64 -5.32 -10.79
C HIS A 723 20.02 -4.04 -10.02
N GLN A 724 19.41 -2.91 -10.35
CA GLN A 724 19.64 -1.64 -9.66
C GLN A 724 19.27 -1.72 -8.18
N SER A 725 18.25 -2.50 -7.82
CA SER A 725 17.90 -2.75 -6.42
C SER A 725 18.97 -3.55 -5.68
N VAL A 726 19.60 -4.53 -6.33
CA VAL A 726 20.72 -5.28 -5.75
C VAL A 726 21.91 -4.35 -5.51
N HIS A 727 22.32 -3.59 -6.52
CA HIS A 727 23.40 -2.61 -6.43
C HIS A 727 23.16 -1.56 -5.33
N LEU A 728 21.89 -1.10 -5.20
CA LEU A 728 21.48 -0.19 -4.15
C LEU A 728 21.75 -0.77 -2.75
N HIS A 729 21.33 -2.01 -2.51
CA HIS A 729 21.51 -2.66 -1.21
C HIS A 729 22.96 -3.04 -0.93
N GLU A 730 23.76 -3.33 -1.96
CA GLU A 730 25.22 -3.47 -1.84
C GLU A 730 25.84 -2.16 -1.35
N ARG A 731 25.46 -1.02 -1.96
CA ARG A 731 25.95 0.30 -1.57
C ARG A 731 25.57 0.68 -0.16
N ILE A 732 24.30 0.45 0.24
CA ILE A 732 23.82 0.70 1.61
C ILE A 732 24.64 -0.14 2.60
N THR A 733 24.78 -1.44 2.32
CA THR A 733 25.54 -2.37 3.16
C THR A 733 26.99 -1.92 3.31
N GLN A 734 27.67 -1.61 2.19
CA GLN A 734 29.07 -1.20 2.19
C GLN A 734 29.28 0.07 3.02
N TYR A 735 28.35 1.03 2.99
CA TYR A 735 28.47 2.26 3.78
C TYR A 735 28.45 1.99 5.29
N PHE A 736 27.62 1.05 5.75
CA PHE A 736 27.64 0.62 7.15
C PHE A 736 28.90 -0.18 7.49
N GLU A 737 29.38 -1.05 6.59
CA GLU A 737 30.61 -1.82 6.79
C GLU A 737 31.84 -0.89 6.92
N ASP A 738 31.89 0.20 6.14
CA ASP A 738 33.01 1.15 6.15
C ASP A 738 33.05 2.07 7.38
N TYR A 739 31.88 2.42 7.93
CA TYR A 739 31.80 3.50 8.91
C TYR A 739 31.18 3.11 10.26
N LEU A 740 30.45 1.99 10.37
CA LEU A 740 29.79 1.59 11.61
C LEU A 740 30.34 0.31 12.23
N LYS A 741 31.01 -0.54 11.47
CA LYS A 741 31.53 -1.85 11.92
C LYS A 741 32.64 -1.79 12.94
#